data_59a5c40bb32c43f6bcf01f9a7865c989
#
_entry.id   59a5c40bb32c43f6bcf01f9a7865c989
#
_cell.length_a   1.000
_cell.length_b   1.000
_cell.length_c   1.000
_cell.angle_alpha   90.00
_cell.angle_beta   90.00
_cell.angle_gamma   90.00
#
_symmetry.space_group_name_H-M   'P 1'
#
loop_
_entity.id
_entity.type
_entity.pdbx_description
1 polymer ?
#
loop_
_entity_poly.entity_id
_entity_poly.type
_entity_poly.pdbx_seq_one_letter_code
_entity_poly.pdbx_strand_id
1 'polypeptide(L)'
;MKKWIKILLVTLGILAVLVVTTILRLPPIAKNYLEKHSKELVGRQITIEKLRFNVLNGKLRIDQIAMLEPDDSTTFASLGNFYTRIHLLPLLRNRVHIDAVLIDRPYLKVYQDGTSFNFDDLLTRFLPPADTVEKAPSKPWTVDIDDIKIHNGELTYKDMQRNVTWGFNELDIDVPGLHLSGHERTDMGIVFNFSRGGSLRTSLEYDQATADYDLSLLLSNLSLAGTAAYFNQVIDIGSVEGLVTLDLHVKGNANHLLDLRTYGIAAASGLKLRDSRNNRIIDVDTLNFDLRDGNLGTMQYDIRRIYAAGIRTQFEIYRGGGNNLLALIKAPEERPTETEATIDGETTVTIEREEPATTQLNFTVGELLLDKGEIAFTDNTFEKPFRYLISDIRLSSRDIDFSKQNELTLDAKLQRTGSGHIRWKGSLQNLDNHNLMVALSNINLKDFTPYCEHFTAYPLTGGNLTFRSQNIIANRFLNGTNHLDIFQCEVDKKRKDLEPEFKIPLKLGLYILKDRKGHVKIDLPVKGNLDSPEFSYRKIVMKALGNVLLKVVTAPFSFLTGGGDNLDHIAVDPLQFSLNTDQYATLDKVADILRDKPDMQIGLTQRINRSKAIGRLAELNLKMACYNSTLPAGERLSMIDFERIQATKLKSDEVMRFADSLLALRGIDGSKLSGSRKALTLYGDQAVGQLEKILVRRDS
;
A
#
# COMPACT_ATOMS: atom_id res chain seq x y z
N MET A 1 0.14 31.00 -11.56
CA MET A 1 -0.75 32.17 -11.33
C MET A 1 -0.12 33.50 -11.75
N LYS A 2 1.05 33.91 -11.26
CA LYS A 2 1.67 35.21 -11.63
C LYS A 2 1.89 35.42 -13.15
N LYS A 3 2.17 34.37 -13.94
CA LYS A 3 2.35 34.48 -15.40
C LYS A 3 1.04 34.73 -16.15
N TRP A 4 -0.06 34.12 -15.76
CA TRP A 4 -1.37 34.28 -16.40
C TRP A 4 -1.97 35.67 -16.17
N ILE A 5 -1.83 36.22 -14.97
CA ILE A 5 -2.24 37.59 -14.67
C ILE A 5 -1.36 38.58 -15.49
N LYS A 6 -0.06 38.31 -15.62
CA LYS A 6 0.82 39.10 -16.48
C LYS A 6 0.43 39.00 -17.97
N ILE A 7 0.02 37.83 -18.43
CA ILE A 7 -0.45 37.63 -19.82
C ILE A 7 -1.73 38.39 -20.06
N LEU A 8 -2.71 38.35 -19.16
CA LEU A 8 -3.95 39.11 -19.24
C LEU A 8 -3.67 40.64 -19.23
N LEU A 9 -2.80 41.07 -18.32
CA LEU A 9 -2.40 42.51 -18.23
C LEU A 9 -1.59 42.97 -19.43
N VAL A 10 -0.75 42.11 -20.02
CA VAL A 10 0.00 42.44 -21.23
C VAL A 10 -0.91 42.52 -22.44
N THR A 11 -1.84 41.60 -22.60
CA THR A 11 -2.82 41.65 -23.68
C THR A 11 -3.71 42.91 -23.58
N LEU A 12 -4.12 43.26 -22.36
CA LEU A 12 -4.85 44.50 -22.07
C LEU A 12 -3.97 45.72 -22.26
N GLY A 13 -2.68 45.71 -21.90
CA GLY A 13 -1.71 46.77 -22.09
C GLY A 13 -1.39 47.01 -23.57
N ILE A 14 -1.20 45.96 -24.35
CA ILE A 14 -1.01 46.04 -25.79
C ILE A 14 -2.25 46.64 -26.46
N LEU A 15 -3.43 46.19 -26.05
CA LEU A 15 -4.68 46.74 -26.53
C LEU A 15 -4.86 48.21 -26.15
N ALA A 16 -4.51 48.61 -24.92
CA ALA A 16 -4.55 49.98 -24.48
C ALA A 16 -3.55 50.89 -25.21
N VAL A 17 -2.33 50.42 -25.50
CA VAL A 17 -1.33 51.17 -26.28
C VAL A 17 -1.79 51.31 -27.74
N LEU A 18 -2.38 50.27 -28.34
CA LEU A 18 -3.00 50.35 -29.66
C LEU A 18 -4.15 51.39 -29.71
N VAL A 19 -4.99 51.37 -28.65
CA VAL A 19 -6.10 52.31 -28.51
C VAL A 19 -5.59 53.77 -28.37
N VAL A 20 -4.61 54.02 -27.52
CA VAL A 20 -4.06 55.38 -27.30
C VAL A 20 -3.34 55.92 -28.52
N THR A 21 -2.55 55.12 -29.25
CA THR A 21 -1.89 55.57 -30.48
C THR A 21 -2.90 55.80 -31.63
N THR A 22 -4.04 55.08 -31.62
CA THR A 22 -5.09 55.24 -32.65
C THR A 22 -5.99 56.46 -32.35
N ILE A 23 -6.18 56.84 -31.09
CA ILE A 23 -6.93 58.06 -30.71
C ILE A 23 -6.32 59.31 -31.25
N LEU A 24 -5.01 59.34 -31.46
CA LEU A 24 -4.28 60.54 -31.91
C LEU A 24 -4.26 60.74 -33.41
N ARG A 25 -4.88 59.87 -34.24
CA ARG A 25 -4.84 59.98 -35.73
C ARG A 25 -6.20 59.60 -36.39
N LEU A 26 -6.50 60.25 -37.52
CA LEU A 26 -7.73 60.04 -38.31
C LEU A 26 -7.87 58.55 -38.77
N PRO A 27 -9.05 57.92 -38.67
CA PRO A 27 -9.26 56.47 -38.79
C PRO A 27 -8.65 55.80 -40.04
N PRO A 28 -8.83 56.22 -41.28
CA PRO A 28 -8.25 55.53 -42.43
C PRO A 28 -6.72 55.67 -42.51
N ILE A 29 -6.17 56.81 -42.10
CA ILE A 29 -4.73 57.05 -42.05
C ILE A 29 -4.11 56.20 -40.94
N ALA A 30 -4.76 56.12 -39.77
CA ALA A 30 -4.34 55.32 -38.65
C ALA A 30 -4.34 53.82 -38.98
N LYS A 31 -5.38 53.30 -39.67
CA LYS A 31 -5.42 51.90 -40.11
C LYS A 31 -4.23 51.58 -41.03
N ASN A 32 -4.06 52.36 -42.13
CA ASN A 32 -2.97 52.12 -43.06
C ASN A 32 -1.59 52.25 -42.44
N TYR A 33 -1.43 53.18 -41.51
CA TYR A 33 -0.19 53.39 -40.79
C TYR A 33 0.11 52.19 -39.86
N LEU A 34 -0.89 51.72 -39.08
CA LEU A 34 -0.75 50.58 -38.22
C LEU A 34 -0.42 49.30 -38.96
N GLU A 35 -1.13 49.00 -40.07
CA GLU A 35 -0.85 47.83 -40.89
C GLU A 35 0.56 47.86 -41.51
N LYS A 36 0.98 49.03 -42.01
CA LYS A 36 2.27 49.21 -42.68
C LYS A 36 3.46 49.16 -41.70
N HIS A 37 3.29 49.71 -40.50
CA HIS A 37 4.36 49.81 -39.48
C HIS A 37 4.16 48.85 -38.32
N SER A 38 3.22 47.88 -38.41
CA SER A 38 2.91 46.96 -37.36
C SER A 38 4.13 46.16 -36.88
N LYS A 39 5.01 45.74 -37.79
CA LYS A 39 6.27 45.05 -37.44
C LYS A 39 7.25 45.94 -36.67
N GLU A 40 7.31 47.22 -36.99
CA GLU A 40 8.17 48.16 -36.25
C GLU A 40 7.61 48.46 -34.86
N LEU A 41 6.28 48.61 -34.77
CA LEU A 41 5.59 49.00 -33.53
C LEU A 41 5.44 47.84 -32.57
N VAL A 42 5.03 46.66 -33.06
CA VAL A 42 4.62 45.50 -32.26
C VAL A 42 5.56 44.32 -32.42
N GLY A 43 6.35 44.27 -33.51
CA GLY A 43 7.22 43.14 -33.85
C GLY A 43 6.55 42.14 -34.80
N ARG A 44 5.24 42.28 -35.04
CA ARG A 44 4.44 41.33 -35.83
C ARG A 44 3.54 42.01 -36.81
N GLN A 45 3.17 41.31 -37.88
CA GLN A 45 2.22 41.83 -38.88
C GLN A 45 0.81 41.83 -38.28
N ILE A 46 0.16 43.02 -38.36
CA ILE A 46 -1.25 43.20 -37.98
C ILE A 46 -2.05 43.54 -39.23
N THR A 47 -3.24 42.98 -39.32
CA THR A 47 -4.24 43.33 -40.36
C THR A 47 -5.52 43.77 -39.69
N ILE A 48 -6.20 44.79 -40.23
CA ILE A 48 -7.44 45.36 -39.71
C ILE A 48 -8.41 45.51 -40.87
N GLU A 49 -9.63 44.97 -40.77
CA GLU A 49 -10.61 45.15 -41.83
C GLU A 49 -11.17 46.57 -41.81
N LYS A 50 -11.77 46.99 -40.69
CA LYS A 50 -12.36 48.33 -40.53
C LYS A 50 -12.01 48.95 -39.19
N LEU A 51 -11.63 50.21 -39.20
CA LEU A 51 -11.41 51.02 -37.99
C LEU A 51 -12.29 52.26 -38.05
N ARG A 52 -13.11 52.47 -37.01
CA ARG A 52 -14.02 53.60 -36.87
C ARG A 52 -13.77 54.28 -35.53
N PHE A 53 -13.47 55.57 -35.59
CA PHE A 53 -13.30 56.37 -34.37
C PHE A 53 -14.13 57.65 -34.49
N ASN A 54 -14.97 57.89 -33.50
CA ASN A 54 -15.73 59.12 -33.37
C ASN A 54 -15.11 60.01 -32.26
N VAL A 55 -14.38 61.02 -32.68
CA VAL A 55 -13.67 61.93 -31.76
C VAL A 55 -14.62 62.73 -30.86
N LEU A 56 -15.86 63.01 -31.29
CA LEU A 56 -16.80 63.79 -30.52
C LEU A 56 -17.36 63.09 -29.31
N ASN A 57 -17.55 61.75 -29.36
CA ASN A 57 -18.09 60.99 -28.29
C ASN A 57 -17.15 59.86 -27.78
N GLY A 58 -15.90 59.87 -28.24
CA GLY A 58 -14.85 58.92 -27.80
C GLY A 58 -15.10 57.42 -28.18
N LYS A 59 -16.02 57.13 -29.10
CA LYS A 59 -16.33 55.75 -29.48
C LYS A 59 -15.32 55.24 -30.49
N LEU A 60 -14.64 54.13 -30.14
CA LEU A 60 -13.75 53.37 -31.01
C LEU A 60 -14.37 52.00 -31.30
N ARG A 61 -14.43 51.63 -32.56
CA ARG A 61 -14.81 50.32 -33.02
C ARG A 61 -13.82 49.79 -34.05
N ILE A 62 -13.36 48.57 -33.85
CA ILE A 62 -12.51 47.86 -34.80
C ILE A 62 -13.22 46.57 -35.18
N ASP A 63 -13.42 46.37 -36.49
CA ASP A 63 -14.00 45.12 -37.01
C ASP A 63 -12.85 44.31 -37.63
N GLN A 64 -12.72 43.05 -37.21
CA GLN A 64 -11.73 42.06 -37.63
C GLN A 64 -10.27 42.57 -37.60
N ILE A 65 -9.61 42.34 -36.49
CA ILE A 65 -8.16 42.52 -36.35
C ILE A 65 -7.51 41.15 -36.21
N ALA A 66 -6.40 40.96 -36.89
CA ALA A 66 -5.58 39.75 -36.74
C ALA A 66 -4.11 40.10 -36.65
N MET A 67 -3.40 39.42 -35.78
CA MET A 67 -1.96 39.46 -35.63
C MET A 67 -1.39 38.09 -36.01
N LEU A 68 -0.36 38.11 -36.86
CA LEU A 68 0.30 36.88 -37.32
C LEU A 68 1.43 36.46 -36.38
N GLU A 69 1.87 35.22 -36.50
CA GLU A 69 3.11 34.73 -35.86
C GLU A 69 4.34 35.52 -36.44
N PRO A 70 5.51 35.49 -35.78
CA PRO A 70 6.70 36.23 -36.23
C PRO A 70 7.14 35.90 -37.67
N ASP A 71 6.83 34.71 -38.14
CA ASP A 71 7.13 34.23 -39.51
C ASP A 71 6.07 34.56 -40.54
N ASP A 72 5.02 35.29 -40.16
CA ASP A 72 3.86 35.66 -40.98
C ASP A 72 3.05 34.47 -41.55
N SER A 73 3.25 33.24 -41.00
CA SER A 73 2.69 32.02 -41.58
C SER A 73 1.24 31.76 -41.17
N THR A 74 0.96 31.98 -39.89
CA THR A 74 -0.35 31.68 -39.27
C THR A 74 -0.80 32.80 -38.34
N THR A 75 -2.09 32.79 -38.01
CA THR A 75 -2.65 33.74 -37.03
C THR A 75 -2.26 33.34 -35.63
N PHE A 76 -1.61 34.27 -34.92
CA PHE A 76 -1.34 34.18 -33.49
C PHE A 76 -2.56 34.55 -32.64
N ALA A 77 -3.12 35.74 -32.96
CA ALA A 77 -4.29 36.29 -32.26
C ALA A 77 -5.20 37.02 -33.22
N SER A 78 -6.51 36.94 -33.02
CA SER A 78 -7.48 37.73 -33.74
C SER A 78 -8.69 38.07 -32.87
N LEU A 79 -9.48 39.02 -33.31
CA LEU A 79 -10.80 39.29 -32.73
C LEU A 79 -11.80 39.74 -33.82
N GLY A 80 -13.05 39.38 -33.60
CA GLY A 80 -14.13 39.72 -34.53
C GLY A 80 -14.52 41.17 -34.40
N ASN A 81 -14.81 41.62 -33.20
CA ASN A 81 -15.15 43.04 -32.97
C ASN A 81 -14.50 43.51 -31.64
N PHE A 82 -14.01 44.72 -31.68
CA PHE A 82 -13.59 45.49 -30.53
C PHE A 82 -14.39 46.78 -30.45
N TYR A 83 -14.95 47.04 -29.27
CA TYR A 83 -15.65 48.29 -28.98
C TYR A 83 -15.20 48.87 -27.68
N THR A 84 -14.92 50.19 -27.66
CA THR A 84 -14.68 50.94 -26.43
C THR A 84 -15.18 52.36 -26.53
N ARG A 85 -15.48 52.96 -25.39
CA ARG A 85 -15.85 54.35 -25.30
C ARG A 85 -14.98 55.03 -24.21
N ILE A 86 -14.19 56.02 -24.65
CA ILE A 86 -13.21 56.72 -23.81
C ILE A 86 -13.70 58.15 -23.62
N HIS A 87 -13.74 58.60 -22.38
CA HIS A 87 -14.01 59.98 -22.04
C HIS A 87 -12.78 60.84 -22.29
N LEU A 88 -12.84 61.75 -23.30
CA LEU A 88 -11.68 62.53 -23.74
C LEU A 88 -11.32 63.69 -22.76
N LEU A 89 -12.31 64.28 -22.07
CA LEU A 89 -12.08 65.41 -21.14
C LEU A 89 -11.25 65.01 -19.90
N PRO A 90 -11.42 63.85 -19.26
CA PRO A 90 -10.57 63.43 -18.15
C PRO A 90 -9.10 63.24 -18.50
N LEU A 91 -8.76 62.97 -19.78
CA LEU A 91 -7.37 62.86 -20.23
C LEU A 91 -6.56 64.13 -19.98
N LEU A 92 -7.19 65.29 -20.04
CA LEU A 92 -6.55 66.57 -19.72
C LEU A 92 -6.10 66.68 -18.23
N ARG A 93 -6.58 65.80 -17.37
CA ARG A 93 -6.27 65.71 -15.95
C ARG A 93 -5.51 64.44 -15.55
N ASN A 94 -4.84 63.81 -16.53
CA ASN A 94 -4.13 62.52 -16.34
C ASN A 94 -5.04 61.38 -15.87
N ARG A 95 -6.33 61.41 -16.23
CA ARG A 95 -7.30 60.36 -15.87
C ARG A 95 -7.83 59.74 -17.15
N VAL A 96 -7.68 58.42 -17.32
CA VAL A 96 -8.30 57.61 -18.37
C VAL A 96 -9.59 57.02 -17.78
N HIS A 97 -10.73 57.43 -18.35
CA HIS A 97 -12.02 56.90 -17.97
C HIS A 97 -12.66 56.23 -19.20
N ILE A 98 -12.98 54.97 -19.09
CA ILE A 98 -13.51 54.10 -20.15
C ILE A 98 -14.85 53.52 -19.66
N ASP A 99 -15.96 53.81 -20.36
CA ASP A 99 -17.28 53.28 -20.01
C ASP A 99 -17.38 51.75 -20.20
N ALA A 100 -16.80 51.25 -21.32
CA ALA A 100 -16.85 49.83 -21.60
C ALA A 100 -15.69 49.40 -22.51
N VAL A 101 -15.21 48.19 -22.31
CA VAL A 101 -14.33 47.45 -23.22
C VAL A 101 -15.04 46.16 -23.61
N LEU A 102 -15.55 46.10 -24.80
CA LEU A 102 -16.25 44.93 -25.34
C LEU A 102 -15.41 44.25 -26.44
N ILE A 103 -15.08 43.00 -26.25
CA ILE A 103 -14.29 42.17 -27.15
C ILE A 103 -15.16 40.98 -27.56
N ASP A 104 -15.49 40.90 -28.85
CA ASP A 104 -16.29 39.81 -29.40
C ASP A 104 -15.46 38.88 -30.25
N ARG A 105 -15.59 37.58 -30.00
CA ARG A 105 -14.88 36.49 -30.71
C ARG A 105 -13.36 36.70 -30.76
N PRO A 106 -12.69 36.90 -29.64
CA PRO A 106 -11.24 36.83 -29.64
C PRO A 106 -10.77 35.39 -29.86
N TYR A 107 -9.72 35.24 -30.66
CA TYR A 107 -8.99 34.00 -30.88
C TYR A 107 -7.55 34.18 -30.47
N LEU A 108 -7.01 33.23 -29.71
CA LEU A 108 -5.60 33.22 -29.28
C LEU A 108 -5.02 31.82 -29.40
N LYS A 109 -3.80 31.74 -29.95
CA LYS A 109 -3.07 30.49 -30.11
C LYS A 109 -1.75 30.55 -29.33
N VAL A 110 -1.61 29.70 -28.33
CA VAL A 110 -0.45 29.66 -27.44
C VAL A 110 0.29 28.34 -27.61
N TYR A 111 1.56 28.43 -27.93
CA TYR A 111 2.49 27.30 -27.91
C TYR A 111 3.48 27.44 -26.75
N GLN A 112 3.73 26.36 -26.05
CA GLN A 112 4.77 26.28 -25.03
C GLN A 112 5.77 25.20 -25.41
N ASP A 113 7.07 25.53 -25.39
CA ASP A 113 8.17 24.60 -25.50
C ASP A 113 9.11 24.78 -24.31
N GLY A 114 9.05 23.84 -23.35
CA GLY A 114 9.74 23.96 -22.07
C GLY A 114 9.27 25.19 -21.27
N THR A 115 10.15 26.17 -21.12
CA THR A 115 9.85 27.45 -20.45
C THR A 115 9.49 28.57 -21.44
N SER A 116 9.64 28.36 -22.73
CA SER A 116 9.45 29.37 -23.77
C SER A 116 8.04 29.30 -24.32
N PHE A 117 7.48 30.49 -24.66
CA PHE A 117 6.17 30.63 -25.28
C PHE A 117 6.31 31.34 -26.62
N ASN A 118 5.38 31.08 -27.57
CA ASN A 118 5.34 31.73 -28.86
C ASN A 118 5.03 33.26 -28.80
N PHE A 119 4.87 33.83 -27.62
CA PHE A 119 4.67 35.27 -27.39
C PHE A 119 5.78 35.93 -26.55
N ASP A 120 6.91 35.24 -26.29
CA ASP A 120 8.02 35.78 -25.49
C ASP A 120 8.65 37.04 -26.13
N ASP A 121 8.63 37.13 -27.46
CA ASP A 121 9.02 38.32 -28.21
C ASP A 121 8.18 39.55 -27.84
N LEU A 122 6.85 39.38 -27.69
CA LEU A 122 5.94 40.43 -27.27
C LEU A 122 6.19 40.81 -25.80
N LEU A 123 6.43 39.81 -24.90
CA LEU A 123 6.75 40.10 -23.51
C LEU A 123 8.05 40.91 -23.38
N THR A 124 9.10 40.51 -24.11
CA THR A 124 10.39 41.20 -24.09
C THR A 124 10.27 42.63 -24.59
N ARG A 125 9.40 42.86 -25.58
CA ARG A 125 9.22 44.19 -26.18
C ARG A 125 8.42 45.15 -25.31
N PHE A 126 7.37 44.68 -24.63
CA PHE A 126 6.41 45.54 -23.92
C PHE A 126 6.60 45.51 -22.40
N LEU A 127 7.34 44.57 -21.85
CA LEU A 127 7.69 44.50 -20.42
C LEU A 127 9.21 44.56 -20.27
N PRO A 128 9.79 45.78 -20.17
CA PRO A 128 11.24 45.90 -19.93
C PRO A 128 11.59 45.23 -18.58
N PRO A 129 12.84 44.72 -18.44
CA PRO A 129 13.32 44.13 -17.20
C PRO A 129 13.14 45.14 -16.02
N ALA A 130 12.82 44.62 -14.81
CA ALA A 130 12.45 45.42 -13.66
C ALA A 130 13.54 46.39 -13.18
N ASP A 131 14.78 46.26 -13.66
CA ASP A 131 15.95 46.99 -13.17
C ASP A 131 16.30 48.27 -13.93
N THR A 132 15.47 48.72 -14.88
CA THR A 132 15.88 49.83 -15.80
C THR A 132 15.07 51.11 -15.76
N VAL A 133 14.30 51.41 -14.72
CA VAL A 133 13.61 52.71 -14.69
C VAL A 133 13.55 53.35 -13.33
N GLU A 134 14.56 54.12 -12.93
CA GLU A 134 14.33 55.35 -12.15
C GLU A 134 13.63 56.37 -13.07
N LYS A 135 12.30 56.41 -13.07
CA LYS A 135 11.54 57.49 -13.69
C LYS A 135 11.27 58.56 -12.64
N ALA A 136 11.65 59.80 -12.98
CA ALA A 136 11.25 61.02 -12.27
C ALA A 136 9.75 60.97 -11.90
N PRO A 137 9.30 61.54 -10.76
CA PRO A 137 7.93 61.46 -10.32
C PRO A 137 7.02 62.26 -11.24
N SER A 138 6.49 61.64 -12.26
CA SER A 138 5.33 62.12 -13.01
C SER A 138 4.07 61.83 -12.17
N LYS A 139 3.11 62.73 -12.13
CA LYS A 139 1.80 62.45 -11.53
C LYS A 139 1.27 61.16 -12.07
N PRO A 140 0.94 60.14 -11.26
CA PRO A 140 0.46 58.87 -11.78
C PRO A 140 -0.86 59.05 -12.54
N TRP A 141 -0.97 58.41 -13.70
CA TRP A 141 -2.24 58.33 -14.37
C TRP A 141 -3.19 57.40 -13.62
N THR A 142 -4.43 57.88 -13.41
CA THR A 142 -5.52 57.01 -12.90
C THR A 142 -6.29 56.42 -14.10
N VAL A 143 -6.60 55.13 -14.00
CA VAL A 143 -7.35 54.39 -15.03
C VAL A 143 -8.59 53.80 -14.37
N ASP A 144 -9.75 54.19 -14.85
CA ASP A 144 -11.06 53.69 -14.45
C ASP A 144 -11.75 53.09 -15.66
N ILE A 145 -12.19 51.84 -15.58
CA ILE A 145 -12.92 51.13 -16.60
C ILE A 145 -14.19 50.54 -15.96
N ASP A 146 -15.36 50.97 -16.42
CA ASP A 146 -16.63 50.63 -15.75
C ASP A 146 -17.13 49.23 -16.10
N ASP A 147 -16.81 48.72 -17.31
CA ASP A 147 -17.29 47.40 -17.77
C ASP A 147 -16.30 46.80 -18.76
N ILE A 148 -15.85 45.56 -18.51
CA ILE A 148 -15.00 44.78 -19.41
C ILE A 148 -15.71 43.47 -19.74
N LYS A 149 -16.04 43.26 -21.01
CA LYS A 149 -16.67 42.01 -21.48
C LYS A 149 -15.89 41.39 -22.61
N ILE A 150 -15.59 40.14 -22.46
CA ILE A 150 -15.14 39.25 -23.54
C ILE A 150 -16.25 38.26 -23.80
N HIS A 151 -16.66 38.13 -25.05
CA HIS A 151 -17.74 37.24 -25.44
C HIS A 151 -17.30 36.29 -26.54
N ASN A 152 -17.69 35.00 -26.41
CA ASN A 152 -17.47 33.94 -27.38
C ASN A 152 -16.01 33.82 -27.84
N GLY A 153 -15.07 33.88 -26.89
CA GLY A 153 -13.65 33.74 -27.17
C GLY A 153 -13.24 32.28 -27.41
N GLU A 154 -12.12 32.13 -28.11
CA GLU A 154 -11.49 30.84 -28.38
C GLU A 154 -9.99 30.92 -28.07
N LEU A 155 -9.50 29.95 -27.28
CA LEU A 155 -8.10 29.82 -26.93
C LEU A 155 -7.63 28.38 -27.24
N THR A 156 -6.54 28.25 -27.98
CA THR A 156 -5.83 27.00 -28.18
C THR A 156 -4.48 27.08 -27.51
N TYR A 157 -4.23 26.16 -26.58
CA TYR A 157 -2.94 25.98 -25.92
C TYR A 157 -2.34 24.64 -26.31
N LYS A 158 -1.09 24.62 -26.76
CA LYS A 158 -0.35 23.41 -27.10
C LYS A 158 0.98 23.31 -26.32
N ASP A 159 1.11 22.28 -25.53
CA ASP A 159 2.38 21.84 -24.94
C ASP A 159 3.14 21.03 -26.01
N MET A 160 4.23 21.58 -26.54
CA MET A 160 5.01 20.96 -27.60
C MET A 160 5.82 19.76 -27.10
N GLN A 161 6.32 19.81 -25.88
CA GLN A 161 7.13 18.71 -25.31
C GLN A 161 6.29 17.48 -25.04
N ARG A 162 5.07 17.69 -24.52
CA ARG A 162 4.14 16.58 -24.21
C ARG A 162 3.19 16.27 -25.37
N ASN A 163 3.21 17.10 -26.43
CA ASN A 163 2.29 17.02 -27.57
C ASN A 163 0.81 16.98 -27.15
N VAL A 164 0.45 17.77 -26.14
CA VAL A 164 -0.92 17.88 -25.62
C VAL A 164 -1.51 19.22 -26.08
N THR A 165 -2.72 19.17 -26.64
CA THR A 165 -3.45 20.37 -27.04
C THR A 165 -4.71 20.53 -26.21
N TRP A 166 -4.91 21.70 -25.60
CA TRP A 166 -6.13 22.13 -24.94
C TRP A 166 -6.82 23.20 -25.76
N GLY A 167 -8.09 23.03 -26.06
CA GLY A 167 -8.93 24.05 -26.66
C GLY A 167 -9.96 24.53 -25.65
N PHE A 168 -10.19 25.83 -25.64
CA PHE A 168 -11.18 26.51 -24.81
C PHE A 168 -12.06 27.31 -25.77
N ASN A 169 -13.35 27.02 -25.73
CA ASN A 169 -14.34 27.63 -26.65
C ASN A 169 -15.42 28.35 -25.82
N GLU A 170 -16.13 29.26 -26.47
CA GLU A 170 -17.18 30.04 -25.83
C GLU A 170 -16.68 30.69 -24.54
N LEU A 171 -15.49 31.30 -24.62
CA LEU A 171 -14.88 31.99 -23.49
C LEU A 171 -15.61 33.33 -23.30
N ASP A 172 -16.31 33.43 -22.18
CA ASP A 172 -16.93 34.64 -21.70
C ASP A 172 -16.24 35.13 -20.42
N ILE A 173 -15.86 36.40 -20.38
CA ILE A 173 -15.29 37.05 -19.19
C ILE A 173 -16.12 38.32 -18.94
N ASP A 174 -16.58 38.49 -17.72
CA ASP A 174 -17.32 39.68 -17.27
C ASP A 174 -16.62 40.27 -16.04
N VAL A 175 -16.18 41.51 -16.13
CA VAL A 175 -15.60 42.31 -15.04
C VAL A 175 -16.40 43.61 -14.96
N PRO A 176 -17.36 43.73 -14.05
CA PRO A 176 -18.28 44.84 -13.92
C PRO A 176 -17.62 46.16 -13.55
N GLY A 177 -16.35 46.20 -13.27
CA GLY A 177 -15.60 47.43 -13.00
C GLY A 177 -14.16 47.14 -12.61
N LEU A 178 -13.23 47.90 -13.16
CA LEU A 178 -11.81 47.89 -12.78
C LEU A 178 -11.32 49.32 -12.47
N HIS A 179 -11.18 49.65 -11.21
CA HIS A 179 -10.74 50.94 -10.73
C HIS A 179 -9.34 50.84 -10.14
N LEU A 180 -8.31 51.24 -10.90
CA LEU A 180 -6.91 51.09 -10.48
C LEU A 180 -6.47 52.12 -9.42
N SER A 181 -7.38 52.99 -8.97
CA SER A 181 -7.10 54.06 -8.01
C SER A 181 -7.91 53.95 -6.69
N GLY A 182 -8.72 52.91 -6.50
CA GLY A 182 -9.71 52.84 -5.44
C GLY A 182 -9.53 51.67 -4.46
N HIS A 183 -10.28 51.74 -3.38
CA HIS A 183 -10.44 50.69 -2.38
C HIS A 183 -11.76 49.89 -2.65
N GLU A 184 -12.05 49.63 -3.91
CA GLU A 184 -13.32 49.03 -4.31
C GLU A 184 -13.20 47.53 -4.52
N ARG A 185 -14.31 46.82 -4.27
CA ARG A 185 -14.48 45.41 -4.57
C ARG A 185 -14.69 45.23 -6.07
N THR A 186 -13.98 44.26 -6.65
CA THR A 186 -14.14 43.91 -8.05
C THR A 186 -14.70 42.50 -8.11
N ASP A 187 -15.82 42.32 -8.81
CA ASP A 187 -16.37 41.01 -9.16
C ASP A 187 -15.93 40.61 -10.54
N MET A 188 -15.51 39.38 -10.74
CA MET A 188 -15.08 38.87 -12.04
C MET A 188 -15.68 37.47 -12.26
N GLY A 189 -16.28 37.27 -13.43
CA GLY A 189 -16.77 35.96 -13.88
C GLY A 189 -16.01 35.47 -15.11
N ILE A 190 -15.66 34.19 -15.16
CA ILE A 190 -15.09 33.53 -16.33
C ILE A 190 -15.87 32.25 -16.59
N VAL A 191 -16.31 32.07 -17.83
CA VAL A 191 -17.01 30.85 -18.28
C VAL A 191 -16.39 30.39 -19.59
N PHE A 192 -16.11 29.12 -19.74
CA PHE A 192 -15.73 28.53 -21.03
C PHE A 192 -15.97 27.03 -21.08
N ASN A 193 -15.97 26.49 -22.29
CA ASN A 193 -16.06 25.05 -22.54
C ASN A 193 -14.70 24.52 -23.02
N PHE A 194 -14.33 23.32 -22.55
CA PHE A 194 -13.18 22.60 -23.09
C PHE A 194 -13.54 21.88 -24.38
N SER A 195 -12.70 21.95 -25.38
CA SER A 195 -12.92 21.30 -26.68
C SER A 195 -13.07 19.77 -26.61
N ARG A 196 -12.53 19.15 -25.58
CA ARG A 196 -12.63 17.71 -25.28
C ARG A 196 -13.82 17.34 -24.40
N GLY A 197 -14.67 18.29 -24.07
CA GLY A 197 -15.84 18.14 -23.18
C GLY A 197 -15.59 18.63 -21.76
N GLY A 198 -16.65 19.17 -21.20
CA GLY A 198 -16.66 19.84 -19.91
C GLY A 198 -16.64 21.35 -20.01
N SER A 199 -16.98 22.02 -18.92
CA SER A 199 -17.02 23.47 -18.81
C SER A 199 -16.43 23.95 -17.50
N LEU A 200 -15.86 25.14 -17.49
CA LEU A 200 -15.47 25.85 -16.29
C LEU A 200 -16.30 27.13 -16.13
N ARG A 201 -16.78 27.35 -14.93
CA ARG A 201 -17.35 28.61 -14.47
C ARG A 201 -16.66 29.04 -13.21
N THR A 202 -16.20 30.30 -13.18
CA THR A 202 -15.62 30.88 -11.97
C THR A 202 -16.34 32.17 -11.62
N SER A 203 -16.35 32.52 -10.35
CA SER A 203 -16.70 33.83 -9.83
C SER A 203 -15.65 34.22 -8.80
N LEU A 204 -15.04 35.37 -8.98
CA LEU A 204 -13.99 35.92 -8.11
C LEU A 204 -14.46 37.26 -7.58
N GLU A 205 -14.59 37.37 -6.27
CA GLU A 205 -14.69 38.66 -5.56
C GLU A 205 -13.29 39.01 -5.04
N TYR A 206 -12.81 40.20 -5.34
CA TYR A 206 -11.48 40.69 -4.92
C TYR A 206 -11.58 42.05 -4.27
N ASP A 207 -11.11 42.16 -3.04
CA ASP A 207 -11.01 43.43 -2.32
C ASP A 207 -9.61 44.05 -2.49
N GLN A 208 -9.52 45.16 -3.22
CA GLN A 208 -8.25 45.79 -3.50
C GLN A 208 -7.59 46.42 -2.26
N ALA A 209 -8.37 46.78 -1.24
CA ALA A 209 -7.86 47.44 -0.04
C ALA A 209 -7.15 46.44 0.89
N THR A 210 -7.73 45.26 1.06
CA THR A 210 -7.20 44.21 1.95
C THR A 210 -6.43 43.13 1.20
N ALA A 211 -6.56 43.07 -0.14
CA ALA A 211 -6.08 42.01 -1.02
C ALA A 211 -6.75 40.63 -0.75
N ASP A 212 -7.89 40.63 -0.06
CA ASP A 212 -8.66 39.41 0.16
C ASP A 212 -9.44 39.02 -1.07
N TYR A 213 -9.57 37.70 -1.28
CA TYR A 213 -10.37 37.15 -2.37
C TYR A 213 -11.27 36.00 -1.94
N ASP A 214 -12.41 35.87 -2.63
CA ASP A 214 -13.34 34.75 -2.55
C ASP A 214 -13.57 34.22 -3.98
N LEU A 215 -13.05 33.02 -4.27
CA LEU A 215 -13.14 32.38 -5.56
C LEU A 215 -14.05 31.16 -5.49
N SER A 216 -15.13 31.17 -6.28
CA SER A 216 -15.95 30.01 -6.55
C SER A 216 -15.55 29.40 -7.90
N LEU A 217 -15.34 28.08 -7.94
CA LEU A 217 -14.90 27.34 -9.12
C LEU A 217 -15.80 26.13 -9.33
N LEU A 218 -16.57 26.15 -10.41
CA LEU A 218 -17.39 25.03 -10.88
C LEU A 218 -16.82 24.47 -12.18
N LEU A 219 -16.12 23.33 -12.07
CA LEU A 219 -15.68 22.52 -13.21
C LEU A 219 -16.66 21.38 -13.43
N SER A 220 -17.29 21.30 -14.59
CA SER A 220 -18.29 20.29 -14.89
C SER A 220 -17.81 19.34 -15.96
N ASN A 221 -17.74 18.03 -15.63
CA ASN A 221 -17.48 16.93 -16.55
C ASN A 221 -16.24 17.11 -17.45
N LEU A 222 -15.13 17.64 -16.91
CA LEU A 222 -13.88 17.72 -17.64
C LEU A 222 -13.41 16.32 -18.03
N SER A 223 -13.22 16.10 -19.33
CA SER A 223 -12.65 14.85 -19.84
C SER A 223 -11.16 14.77 -19.58
N LEU A 224 -10.72 13.66 -18.94
CA LEU A 224 -9.31 13.38 -18.71
C LEU A 224 -8.60 12.74 -19.92
N ALA A 225 -9.32 12.50 -21.02
CA ALA A 225 -8.73 11.91 -22.22
C ALA A 225 -7.55 12.75 -22.74
N GLY A 226 -6.40 12.09 -22.95
CA GLY A 226 -5.18 12.74 -23.44
C GLY A 226 -4.32 13.41 -22.37
N THR A 227 -4.66 13.28 -21.07
CA THR A 227 -3.83 13.83 -19.98
C THR A 227 -2.71 12.89 -19.54
N ALA A 228 -2.66 11.66 -20.04
CA ALA A 228 -1.66 10.64 -19.66
C ALA A 228 -0.21 11.16 -19.80
N ALA A 229 0.07 11.99 -20.79
CA ALA A 229 1.40 12.55 -21.04
C ALA A 229 1.95 13.38 -19.86
N TYR A 230 1.10 13.95 -19.02
CA TYR A 230 1.53 14.71 -17.85
C TYR A 230 2.04 13.81 -16.71
N PHE A 231 1.61 12.55 -16.67
CA PHE A 231 1.99 11.57 -15.64
C PHE A 231 3.16 10.70 -16.06
N ASN A 232 3.43 10.59 -17.36
CA ASN A 232 4.41 9.66 -17.94
C ASN A 232 5.87 9.91 -17.53
N GLN A 233 6.18 11.04 -16.93
CA GLN A 233 7.54 11.31 -16.41
C GLN A 233 7.86 10.49 -15.15
N VAL A 234 6.85 10.16 -14.35
CA VAL A 234 7.00 9.48 -13.06
C VAL A 234 6.42 8.07 -13.09
N ILE A 235 5.30 7.89 -13.80
CA ILE A 235 4.54 6.64 -13.81
C ILE A 235 4.27 6.23 -15.25
N ASP A 236 4.41 4.94 -15.57
CA ASP A 236 4.11 4.40 -16.91
C ASP A 236 2.59 4.31 -17.12
N ILE A 237 1.99 5.42 -17.57
CA ILE A 237 0.57 5.52 -17.92
C ILE A 237 0.43 5.72 -19.42
N GLY A 238 -0.21 4.76 -20.10
CA GLY A 238 -0.51 4.84 -21.55
C GLY A 238 -1.77 5.63 -21.85
N SER A 239 -2.83 5.46 -21.05
CA SER A 239 -4.09 6.23 -21.21
C SER A 239 -4.78 6.51 -19.89
N VAL A 240 -5.46 7.66 -19.86
CA VAL A 240 -6.37 8.09 -18.80
C VAL A 240 -7.69 8.46 -19.43
N GLU A 241 -8.78 7.86 -18.93
CA GLU A 241 -10.15 8.20 -19.29
C GLU A 241 -10.95 8.55 -18.03
N GLY A 242 -12.04 9.26 -18.19
CA GLY A 242 -12.98 9.61 -17.12
C GLY A 242 -13.36 11.06 -17.14
N LEU A 243 -14.31 11.43 -16.32
CA LEU A 243 -14.83 12.77 -16.17
C LEU A 243 -14.57 13.27 -14.75
N VAL A 244 -14.16 14.54 -14.63
CA VAL A 244 -13.95 15.21 -13.34
C VAL A 244 -14.91 16.39 -13.22
N THR A 245 -15.52 16.50 -12.04
CA THR A 245 -16.36 17.63 -11.63
C THR A 245 -15.82 18.18 -10.32
N LEU A 246 -15.64 19.50 -10.24
CA LEU A 246 -15.23 20.21 -9.04
C LEU A 246 -16.24 21.31 -8.73
N ASP A 247 -16.64 21.44 -7.50
CA ASP A 247 -17.41 22.55 -6.98
C ASP A 247 -16.66 23.04 -5.70
N LEU A 248 -15.76 24.00 -5.90
CA LEU A 248 -14.81 24.44 -4.89
C LEU A 248 -14.95 25.93 -4.60
N HIS A 249 -14.83 26.26 -3.34
CA HIS A 249 -14.71 27.63 -2.87
C HIS A 249 -13.34 27.81 -2.23
N VAL A 250 -12.66 28.90 -2.60
CA VAL A 250 -11.31 29.21 -2.13
C VAL A 250 -11.30 30.65 -1.62
N LYS A 251 -10.97 30.83 -0.34
CA LYS A 251 -10.80 32.13 0.29
C LYS A 251 -9.36 32.33 0.70
N GLY A 252 -8.81 33.48 0.45
CA GLY A 252 -7.43 33.76 0.80
C GLY A 252 -7.08 35.25 0.62
N ASN A 253 -5.78 35.54 0.76
CA ASN A 253 -5.24 36.85 0.56
C ASN A 253 -4.13 36.83 -0.49
N ALA A 254 -4.18 37.74 -1.45
CA ALA A 254 -3.24 37.78 -2.57
C ALA A 254 -1.80 38.10 -2.15
N ASN A 255 -1.58 38.68 -0.96
CA ASN A 255 -0.26 38.90 -0.38
C ASN A 255 0.30 37.62 0.30
N HIS A 256 -0.56 36.65 0.68
CA HIS A 256 -0.23 35.42 1.37
C HIS A 256 -0.82 34.22 0.66
N LEU A 257 -0.38 33.92 -0.56
CA LEU A 257 -0.98 32.92 -1.49
C LEU A 257 -1.04 31.49 -0.96
N LEU A 258 -0.23 31.12 0.01
CA LEU A 258 -0.25 29.80 0.64
C LEU A 258 -1.24 29.70 1.78
N ASP A 259 -1.63 30.82 2.41
CA ASP A 259 -2.63 30.84 3.48
C ASP A 259 -4.03 30.97 2.86
N LEU A 260 -4.45 29.91 2.19
CA LEU A 260 -5.78 29.84 1.61
C LEU A 260 -6.61 28.74 2.26
N ARG A 261 -7.89 29.02 2.41
CA ARG A 261 -8.90 28.04 2.87
C ARG A 261 -9.76 27.59 1.70
N THR A 262 -9.92 26.28 1.58
CA THR A 262 -10.75 25.70 0.53
C THR A 262 -11.77 24.73 1.10
N TYR A 263 -12.99 24.73 0.54
CA TYR A 263 -14.03 23.77 0.85
C TYR A 263 -14.83 23.44 -0.41
N GLY A 264 -15.53 22.31 -0.42
CA GLY A 264 -16.37 21.92 -1.54
C GLY A 264 -16.25 20.45 -1.91
N ILE A 265 -16.64 20.11 -3.11
CA ILE A 265 -16.75 18.73 -3.59
C ILE A 265 -15.88 18.54 -4.83
N ALA A 266 -15.10 17.46 -4.82
CA ALA A 266 -14.44 16.92 -6.00
C ALA A 266 -15.02 15.55 -6.32
N ALA A 267 -15.44 15.33 -7.56
CA ALA A 267 -16.00 14.07 -8.02
C ALA A 267 -15.32 13.62 -9.31
N ALA A 268 -15.16 12.30 -9.44
CA ALA A 268 -14.73 11.69 -10.69
C ALA A 268 -15.62 10.50 -11.03
N SER A 269 -15.87 10.27 -12.30
CA SER A 269 -16.68 9.17 -12.80
C SER A 269 -16.06 8.48 -13.99
N GLY A 270 -16.22 7.15 -14.05
CA GLY A 270 -15.72 6.34 -15.15
C GLY A 270 -14.22 6.43 -15.37
N LEU A 271 -13.45 6.60 -14.26
CA LEU A 271 -11.99 6.63 -14.34
C LEU A 271 -11.46 5.29 -14.83
N LYS A 272 -10.57 5.32 -15.84
CA LYS A 272 -9.85 4.14 -16.32
C LYS A 272 -8.41 4.52 -16.61
N LEU A 273 -7.49 3.88 -15.91
CA LEU A 273 -6.06 4.04 -16.11
C LEU A 273 -5.50 2.75 -16.72
N ARG A 274 -4.70 2.91 -17.78
CA ARG A 274 -4.02 1.82 -18.49
C ARG A 274 -2.52 2.12 -18.55
N ASP A 275 -1.72 1.08 -18.47
CA ASP A 275 -0.27 1.19 -18.73
C ASP A 275 0.01 1.39 -20.24
N SER A 276 1.29 1.56 -20.60
CA SER A 276 1.73 1.71 -22.00
C SER A 276 1.41 0.49 -22.88
N ARG A 277 1.14 -0.68 -22.29
CA ARG A 277 0.75 -1.93 -22.94
C ARG A 277 -0.76 -2.14 -22.97
N ASN A 278 -1.54 -1.13 -22.54
CA ASN A 278 -3.00 -1.17 -22.42
C ASN A 278 -3.53 -2.16 -21.36
N ASN A 279 -2.69 -2.58 -20.38
CA ASN A 279 -3.18 -3.37 -19.25
C ASN A 279 -3.90 -2.46 -18.25
N ARG A 280 -4.90 -3.02 -17.58
CA ARG A 280 -5.63 -2.31 -16.53
C ARG A 280 -4.71 -2.04 -15.34
N ILE A 281 -4.53 -0.75 -15.00
CA ILE A 281 -3.96 -0.33 -13.73
C ILE A 281 -5.08 -0.28 -12.70
N ILE A 282 -6.09 0.55 -12.98
CA ILE A 282 -7.27 0.73 -12.11
C ILE A 282 -8.45 1.26 -12.91
N ASP A 283 -9.64 0.76 -12.61
CA ASP A 283 -10.91 1.37 -13.01
C ASP A 283 -11.65 1.81 -11.74
N VAL A 284 -12.35 2.96 -11.80
CA VAL A 284 -13.18 3.47 -10.72
C VAL A 284 -14.49 4.00 -11.32
N ASP A 285 -15.62 3.46 -10.91
CA ASP A 285 -16.91 3.92 -11.42
C ASP A 285 -17.26 5.30 -10.89
N THR A 286 -17.04 5.52 -9.59
CA THR A 286 -17.33 6.78 -8.92
C THR A 286 -16.34 7.04 -7.80
N LEU A 287 -15.84 8.27 -7.73
CA LEU A 287 -15.02 8.79 -6.64
C LEU A 287 -15.58 10.15 -6.22
N ASN A 288 -15.89 10.34 -4.96
CA ASN A 288 -16.35 11.61 -4.39
C ASN A 288 -15.51 11.96 -3.17
N PHE A 289 -15.09 13.20 -3.12
CA PHE A 289 -14.32 13.79 -2.05
C PHE A 289 -15.03 15.08 -1.61
N ASP A 290 -15.54 15.10 -0.39
CA ASP A 290 -16.27 16.24 0.21
C ASP A 290 -15.39 16.86 1.29
N LEU A 291 -14.81 18.02 0.98
CA LEU A 291 -13.93 18.78 1.84
C LEU A 291 -14.75 19.83 2.59
N ARG A 292 -14.77 19.75 3.91
CA ARG A 292 -15.44 20.74 4.76
C ARG A 292 -14.57 21.98 4.97
N ASP A 293 -13.29 21.79 5.17
CA ASP A 293 -12.31 22.86 5.34
C ASP A 293 -10.91 22.32 5.07
N GLY A 294 -10.09 23.06 4.35
CA GLY A 294 -8.71 22.73 4.05
C GLY A 294 -7.87 23.99 4.03
N ASN A 295 -6.72 23.96 4.69
CA ASN A 295 -5.74 25.03 4.66
C ASN A 295 -4.43 24.49 4.08
N LEU A 296 -4.01 25.04 2.94
CA LEU A 296 -2.81 24.58 2.23
C LEU A 296 -1.52 24.98 2.96
N GLY A 297 -1.51 26.16 3.59
CA GLY A 297 -0.33 26.69 4.30
C GLY A 297 -0.02 25.90 5.57
N THR A 298 -1.05 25.50 6.31
CA THR A 298 -0.91 24.72 7.54
C THR A 298 -1.00 23.20 7.31
N MET A 299 -1.27 22.74 6.08
CA MET A 299 -1.47 21.33 5.71
C MET A 299 -2.52 20.63 6.58
N GLN A 300 -3.59 21.34 6.95
CA GLN A 300 -4.69 20.83 7.76
C GLN A 300 -5.95 20.66 6.90
N TYR A 301 -6.59 19.49 6.99
CA TYR A 301 -7.75 19.16 6.18
C TYR A 301 -8.83 18.50 7.02
N ASP A 302 -10.05 19.04 7.00
CA ASP A 302 -11.27 18.43 7.56
C ASP A 302 -12.13 17.93 6.40
N ILE A 303 -12.12 16.62 6.19
CA ILE A 303 -12.83 15.96 5.11
C ILE A 303 -14.12 15.37 5.69
N ARG A 304 -15.28 15.78 5.14
CA ARG A 304 -16.57 15.25 5.58
C ARG A 304 -16.72 13.79 5.17
N ARG A 305 -16.40 13.50 3.90
CA ARG A 305 -16.60 12.16 3.33
C ARG A 305 -15.65 11.89 2.18
N ILE A 306 -15.14 10.67 2.15
CA ILE A 306 -14.51 10.05 0.98
C ILE A 306 -15.34 8.85 0.59
N TYR A 307 -15.86 8.84 -0.64
CA TYR A 307 -16.64 7.74 -1.18
C TYR A 307 -16.04 7.26 -2.50
N ALA A 308 -15.83 5.96 -2.62
CA ALA A 308 -15.39 5.32 -3.86
C ALA A 308 -16.25 4.09 -4.14
N ALA A 309 -16.62 3.88 -5.40
CA ALA A 309 -17.38 2.70 -5.81
C ALA A 309 -16.86 2.11 -7.10
N GLY A 310 -16.94 0.78 -7.20
CA GLY A 310 -16.55 0.05 -8.40
C GLY A 310 -15.07 0.14 -8.72
N ILE A 311 -14.20 0.13 -7.68
CA ILE A 311 -12.76 0.07 -7.88
C ILE A 311 -12.40 -1.34 -8.36
N ARG A 312 -11.80 -1.45 -9.55
CA ARG A 312 -11.32 -2.71 -10.13
C ARG A 312 -9.86 -2.58 -10.50
N THR A 313 -9.03 -3.44 -9.93
CA THR A 313 -7.58 -3.47 -10.21
C THR A 313 -7.08 -4.89 -10.43
N GLN A 314 -5.93 -5.00 -11.08
CA GLN A 314 -5.19 -6.26 -11.23
C GLN A 314 -3.90 -6.15 -10.42
N PHE A 315 -3.62 -7.16 -9.60
CA PHE A 315 -2.36 -7.28 -8.91
C PHE A 315 -1.65 -8.57 -9.35
N GLU A 316 -0.50 -8.41 -9.97
CA GLU A 316 0.24 -9.50 -10.58
C GLU A 316 1.67 -9.56 -10.04
N ILE A 317 2.06 -10.73 -9.51
CA ILE A 317 3.43 -11.05 -9.12
C ILE A 317 4.10 -11.75 -10.30
N TYR A 318 5.27 -11.28 -10.72
CA TYR A 318 6.01 -11.82 -11.85
C TYR A 318 6.90 -13.01 -11.45
N ARG A 319 7.23 -13.89 -12.42
CA ARG A 319 8.12 -15.05 -12.21
C ARG A 319 9.49 -14.68 -11.63
N GLY A 320 10.06 -13.57 -12.07
CA GLY A 320 11.37 -13.08 -11.63
C GLY A 320 11.35 -12.28 -10.34
N GLY A 321 10.19 -12.19 -9.66
CA GLY A 321 9.96 -11.27 -8.55
C GLY A 321 9.48 -9.90 -9.01
N GLY A 322 9.11 -9.05 -8.05
CA GLY A 322 8.44 -7.78 -8.36
C GLY A 322 6.95 -7.96 -8.68
N ASN A 323 6.27 -6.86 -8.99
CA ASN A 323 4.85 -6.87 -9.33
C ASN A 323 4.51 -5.76 -10.35
N ASN A 324 3.34 -5.87 -10.95
CA ASN A 324 2.88 -4.92 -11.97
C ASN A 324 2.72 -3.48 -11.46
N LEU A 325 2.41 -3.25 -10.18
CA LEU A 325 2.24 -1.90 -9.65
C LEU A 325 3.60 -1.21 -9.41
N LEU A 326 4.59 -1.94 -8.91
CA LEU A 326 5.97 -1.41 -8.78
C LEU A 326 6.61 -1.17 -10.16
N ALA A 327 6.28 -1.99 -11.15
CA ALA A 327 6.77 -1.82 -12.52
C ALA A 327 6.25 -0.56 -13.22
N LEU A 328 5.19 0.08 -12.69
CA LEU A 328 4.69 1.36 -13.21
C LEU A 328 5.60 2.53 -12.83
N ILE A 329 6.33 2.43 -11.72
CA ILE A 329 7.20 3.51 -11.25
C ILE A 329 8.44 3.55 -12.14
N LYS A 330 8.62 4.64 -12.86
CA LYS A 330 9.84 4.87 -13.65
C LYS A 330 10.98 5.27 -12.72
N ALA A 331 12.15 4.69 -12.93
CA ALA A 331 13.34 5.17 -12.25
C ALA A 331 13.55 6.66 -12.58
N PRO A 332 13.94 7.51 -11.61
CA PRO A 332 14.30 8.89 -11.91
C PRO A 332 15.38 8.86 -13.01
N GLU A 333 15.16 9.58 -14.12
CA GLU A 333 16.25 9.84 -15.07
C GLU A 333 17.37 10.53 -14.27
N GLU A 334 18.57 9.92 -14.27
CA GLU A 334 19.75 10.55 -13.71
C GLU A 334 19.90 11.90 -14.42
N ARG A 335 19.58 12.99 -13.72
CA ARG A 335 19.96 14.31 -14.23
C ARG A 335 21.49 14.27 -14.45
N PRO A 336 21.98 14.66 -15.63
CA PRO A 336 23.40 14.83 -15.80
C PRO A 336 23.88 15.70 -14.65
N THR A 337 24.81 15.19 -13.85
CA THR A 337 25.48 15.96 -12.83
C THR A 337 26.04 17.17 -13.55
N GLU A 338 25.51 18.36 -13.29
CA GLU A 338 26.14 19.59 -13.75
C GLU A 338 27.59 19.50 -13.28
N THR A 339 28.46 19.44 -14.27
CA THR A 339 29.91 19.46 -14.06
C THR A 339 30.19 20.72 -13.25
N GLU A 340 30.61 20.57 -12.01
CA GLU A 340 31.13 21.68 -11.21
C GLU A 340 32.22 22.37 -12.05
N ALA A 341 31.88 23.51 -12.61
CA ALA A 341 32.86 24.42 -13.13
C ALA A 341 33.66 24.95 -11.92
N THR A 342 34.85 24.39 -11.73
CA THR A 342 35.83 24.89 -10.78
C THR A 342 36.21 26.32 -11.21
N ILE A 343 35.61 27.31 -10.56
CA ILE A 343 36.12 28.67 -10.58
C ILE A 343 36.98 28.80 -9.34
N ASP A 344 38.32 28.89 -9.57
CA ASP A 344 39.30 29.29 -8.56
C ASP A 344 38.90 30.70 -8.01
N GLY A 345 38.74 30.79 -6.69
CA GLY A 345 38.59 32.09 -6.00
C GLY A 345 37.72 31.95 -4.75
N GLU A 346 38.37 31.91 -3.60
CA GLU A 346 37.79 31.95 -2.25
C GLU A 346 36.68 32.98 -2.11
N THR A 347 35.49 32.50 -1.85
CA THR A 347 34.53 33.10 -0.89
C THR A 347 33.44 32.05 -0.61
N THR A 348 33.59 31.36 0.52
CA THR A 348 32.56 30.47 1.04
C THR A 348 31.42 31.31 1.60
N VAL A 349 30.43 31.59 0.78
CA VAL A 349 29.13 32.05 1.29
C VAL A 349 28.35 30.83 1.70
N THR A 350 28.39 30.51 2.97
CA THR A 350 27.46 29.53 3.57
C THR A 350 26.08 30.15 3.53
N ILE A 351 25.31 29.82 2.49
CA ILE A 351 23.87 30.04 2.51
C ILE A 351 23.33 29.02 3.50
N GLU A 352 23.12 29.45 4.76
CA GLU A 352 22.22 28.69 5.65
C GLU A 352 20.87 28.63 4.95
N ARG A 353 20.61 27.47 4.28
CA ARG A 353 19.24 27.09 3.96
C ARG A 353 18.57 26.86 5.30
N GLU A 354 17.77 27.80 5.77
CA GLU A 354 16.72 27.49 6.72
C GLU A 354 15.94 26.32 6.13
N GLU A 355 16.05 25.15 6.74
CA GLU A 355 15.16 24.03 6.42
C GLU A 355 13.74 24.56 6.62
N PRO A 356 12.88 24.54 5.59
CA PRO A 356 11.50 24.97 5.77
C PRO A 356 10.92 24.11 6.88
N ALA A 357 10.38 24.75 7.92
CA ALA A 357 9.68 24.07 8.99
C ALA A 357 8.74 23.06 8.34
N THR A 358 8.97 21.77 8.55
CA THR A 358 8.19 20.68 7.97
C THR A 358 6.80 20.75 8.59
N THR A 359 5.91 21.48 7.94
CA THR A 359 4.49 21.49 8.31
C THR A 359 3.97 20.09 8.16
N GLN A 360 3.65 19.43 9.27
CA GLN A 360 3.17 18.04 9.25
C GLN A 360 1.75 18.02 8.69
N LEU A 361 1.54 17.14 7.70
CA LEU A 361 0.20 16.83 7.19
C LEU A 361 -0.68 16.35 8.35
N ASN A 362 -1.82 16.98 8.55
CA ASN A 362 -2.85 16.55 9.49
C ASN A 362 -4.22 16.56 8.81
N PHE A 363 -5.00 15.50 9.03
CA PHE A 363 -6.34 15.43 8.46
C PHE A 363 -7.31 14.67 9.35
N THR A 364 -8.57 15.03 9.24
CA THR A 364 -9.71 14.29 9.77
C THR A 364 -10.63 13.85 8.62
N VAL A 365 -11.23 12.66 8.72
CA VAL A 365 -12.24 12.19 7.76
C VAL A 365 -13.45 11.67 8.52
N GLY A 366 -14.60 12.34 8.36
CA GLY A 366 -15.84 11.95 9.03
C GLY A 366 -16.33 10.57 8.59
N GLU A 367 -16.28 10.28 7.29
CA GLU A 367 -16.68 8.98 6.74
C GLU A 367 -15.80 8.58 5.55
N LEU A 368 -15.24 7.38 5.60
CA LEU A 368 -14.56 6.73 4.48
C LEU A 368 -15.36 5.48 4.08
N LEU A 369 -15.82 5.45 2.84
CA LEU A 369 -16.57 4.33 2.27
C LEU A 369 -16.00 3.92 0.91
N LEU A 370 -15.73 2.61 0.76
CA LEU A 370 -15.50 1.98 -0.52
C LEU A 370 -16.56 0.88 -0.71
N ASP A 371 -17.22 0.84 -1.86
CA ASP A 371 -18.22 -0.16 -2.20
C ASP A 371 -17.92 -0.83 -3.54
N LYS A 372 -18.25 -2.12 -3.66
CA LYS A 372 -18.09 -2.89 -4.89
C LYS A 372 -16.64 -2.90 -5.44
N GLY A 373 -15.65 -2.97 -4.54
CA GLY A 373 -14.26 -3.15 -4.97
C GLY A 373 -13.99 -4.56 -5.51
N GLU A 374 -13.02 -4.67 -6.43
CA GLU A 374 -12.58 -5.94 -7.01
C GLU A 374 -11.06 -5.93 -7.22
N ILE A 375 -10.41 -7.00 -6.81
CA ILE A 375 -8.98 -7.24 -7.05
C ILE A 375 -8.84 -8.60 -7.73
N ALA A 376 -8.35 -8.61 -8.97
CA ALA A 376 -7.92 -9.81 -9.67
C ALA A 376 -6.44 -10.06 -9.36
N PHE A 377 -6.18 -11.02 -8.47
CA PHE A 377 -4.82 -11.39 -8.07
C PHE A 377 -4.27 -12.51 -8.95
N THR A 378 -3.04 -12.36 -9.43
CA THR A 378 -2.30 -13.40 -10.17
C THR A 378 -0.89 -13.53 -9.62
N ASP A 379 -0.49 -14.74 -9.26
CA ASP A 379 0.89 -15.07 -8.87
C ASP A 379 1.50 -16.00 -9.92
N ASN A 380 2.44 -15.47 -10.71
CA ASN A 380 3.15 -16.22 -11.78
C ASN A 380 4.45 -16.86 -11.28
N THR A 381 4.75 -16.86 -10.00
CA THR A 381 5.96 -17.49 -9.46
C THR A 381 5.91 -19.02 -9.55
N PHE A 382 4.72 -19.59 -9.71
CA PHE A 382 4.49 -21.02 -9.83
C PHE A 382 4.52 -21.49 -11.29
N GLU A 383 4.72 -22.80 -11.50
CA GLU A 383 4.64 -23.43 -12.83
C GLU A 383 3.28 -23.15 -13.48
N LYS A 384 2.20 -23.35 -12.73
CA LYS A 384 0.84 -22.93 -13.08
C LYS A 384 0.50 -21.67 -12.30
N PRO A 385 0.16 -20.54 -12.96
CA PRO A 385 -0.20 -19.32 -12.28
C PRO A 385 -1.35 -19.54 -11.29
N PHE A 386 -1.18 -19.01 -10.09
CA PHE A 386 -2.27 -18.92 -9.12
C PHE A 386 -3.11 -17.69 -9.45
N ARG A 387 -4.43 -17.86 -9.59
CA ARG A 387 -5.38 -16.79 -9.86
C ARG A 387 -6.45 -16.77 -8.79
N TYR A 388 -6.70 -15.58 -8.24
CA TYR A 388 -7.65 -15.42 -7.16
C TYR A 388 -8.43 -14.13 -7.29
N LEU A 389 -9.76 -14.21 -7.27
CA LEU A 389 -10.62 -13.05 -7.35
C LEU A 389 -11.12 -12.68 -5.95
N ILE A 390 -10.88 -11.42 -5.56
CA ILE A 390 -11.46 -10.80 -4.38
C ILE A 390 -12.47 -9.77 -4.88
N SER A 391 -13.74 -9.94 -4.58
CA SER A 391 -14.82 -9.11 -5.12
C SER A 391 -15.77 -8.61 -4.02
N ASP A 392 -16.71 -7.74 -4.38
CA ASP A 392 -17.62 -7.11 -3.44
C ASP A 392 -16.91 -6.53 -2.21
N ILE A 393 -15.70 -5.98 -2.42
CA ILE A 393 -14.95 -5.37 -1.34
C ILE A 393 -15.70 -4.14 -0.86
N ARG A 394 -16.01 -4.12 0.42
CA ARG A 394 -16.57 -3.00 1.15
C ARG A 394 -15.63 -2.62 2.27
N LEU A 395 -15.20 -1.37 2.27
CA LEU A 395 -14.35 -0.81 3.31
C LEU A 395 -15.08 0.37 3.93
N SER A 396 -15.13 0.42 5.24
CA SER A 396 -15.73 1.51 5.97
C SER A 396 -14.90 1.91 7.20
N SER A 397 -14.85 3.21 7.42
CA SER A 397 -14.30 3.81 8.63
C SER A 397 -15.03 5.11 8.92
N ARG A 398 -15.09 5.50 10.18
CA ARG A 398 -15.70 6.76 10.62
C ARG A 398 -14.78 7.48 11.60
N ASP A 399 -14.90 8.80 11.62
CA ASP A 399 -14.18 9.69 12.53
C ASP A 399 -12.66 9.42 12.52
N ILE A 400 -12.11 9.24 11.31
CA ILE A 400 -10.67 9.08 11.10
C ILE A 400 -9.96 10.37 11.52
N ASP A 401 -8.93 10.22 12.34
CA ASP A 401 -8.03 11.30 12.75
C ASP A 401 -6.59 10.82 12.59
N PHE A 402 -5.81 11.53 11.80
CA PHE A 402 -4.44 11.12 11.46
C PHE A 402 -3.57 10.87 12.70
N SER A 403 -3.78 11.67 13.76
CA SER A 403 -2.99 11.61 15.00
C SER A 403 -3.52 10.63 16.04
N LYS A 404 -4.74 10.12 15.89
CA LYS A 404 -5.40 9.27 16.89
C LYS A 404 -5.52 7.81 16.47
N GLN A 405 -6.13 7.02 17.36
CA GLN A 405 -6.51 5.64 17.08
C GLN A 405 -7.75 5.62 16.16
N ASN A 406 -7.63 4.90 15.06
CA ASN A 406 -8.69 4.73 14.08
C ASN A 406 -9.14 3.27 14.05
N GLU A 407 -10.36 3.05 13.57
CA GLU A 407 -10.90 1.71 13.33
C GLU A 407 -11.41 1.62 11.87
N LEU A 408 -11.03 0.55 11.19
CA LEU A 408 -11.41 0.27 9.82
C LEU A 408 -11.94 -1.15 9.72
N THR A 409 -13.04 -1.32 9.00
CA THR A 409 -13.60 -2.64 8.66
C THR A 409 -13.60 -2.85 7.15
N LEU A 410 -13.26 -4.08 6.75
CA LEU A 410 -13.31 -4.51 5.36
C LEU A 410 -14.01 -5.86 5.27
N ASP A 411 -15.00 -5.94 4.41
CA ASP A 411 -15.69 -7.17 4.02
C ASP A 411 -15.44 -7.45 2.54
N ALA A 412 -15.29 -8.72 2.18
CA ALA A 412 -15.08 -9.12 0.79
C ALA A 412 -15.62 -10.53 0.51
N LYS A 413 -15.95 -10.79 -0.74
CA LYS A 413 -16.13 -12.14 -1.28
C LYS A 413 -14.80 -12.66 -1.81
N LEU A 414 -14.51 -13.93 -1.55
CA LEU A 414 -13.29 -14.60 -1.93
C LEU A 414 -13.63 -15.74 -2.89
N GLN A 415 -13.30 -15.59 -4.17
CA GLN A 415 -13.74 -16.48 -5.24
C GLN A 415 -15.27 -16.61 -5.25
N ARG A 416 -15.78 -17.84 -5.42
CA ARG A 416 -17.22 -18.11 -5.53
C ARG A 416 -17.92 -18.28 -4.19
N THR A 417 -17.25 -18.85 -3.20
CA THR A 417 -17.89 -19.35 -1.96
C THR A 417 -17.31 -18.73 -0.70
N GLY A 418 -16.09 -18.22 -0.76
CA GLY A 418 -15.40 -17.68 0.40
C GLY A 418 -15.84 -16.27 0.75
N SER A 419 -15.66 -15.91 2.01
CA SER A 419 -15.81 -14.55 2.52
C SER A 419 -14.66 -14.17 3.42
N GLY A 420 -14.33 -12.89 3.43
CA GLY A 420 -13.31 -12.30 4.28
C GLY A 420 -13.87 -11.13 5.06
N HIS A 421 -13.50 -11.03 6.31
CA HIS A 421 -13.76 -9.89 7.19
C HIS A 421 -12.45 -9.48 7.85
N ILE A 422 -12.10 -8.21 7.75
CA ILE A 422 -10.92 -7.62 8.37
C ILE A 422 -11.36 -6.46 9.25
N ARG A 423 -10.85 -6.42 10.47
CA ARG A 423 -10.94 -5.26 11.35
C ARG A 423 -9.55 -4.83 11.74
N TRP A 424 -9.23 -3.59 11.45
CA TRP A 424 -7.98 -2.96 11.85
C TRP A 424 -8.25 -1.84 12.84
N LYS A 425 -7.38 -1.72 13.84
CA LYS A 425 -7.37 -0.61 14.80
C LYS A 425 -5.94 -0.16 15.03
N GLY A 426 -5.69 1.14 14.85
CA GLY A 426 -4.35 1.69 14.97
C GLY A 426 -4.28 3.18 14.65
N SER A 427 -3.09 3.75 14.76
CA SER A 427 -2.81 5.14 14.35
C SER A 427 -2.28 5.16 12.93
N LEU A 428 -2.66 6.18 12.15
CA LEU A 428 -2.10 6.43 10.82
C LEU A 428 -0.74 7.15 10.90
N GLN A 429 -0.53 7.92 11.94
CA GLN A 429 0.72 8.64 12.16
C GLN A 429 1.83 7.74 12.69
N ASN A 430 1.48 6.80 13.56
CA ASN A 430 2.45 5.91 14.21
C ASN A 430 2.10 4.46 13.93
N LEU A 431 2.98 3.77 13.20
CA LEU A 431 2.81 2.37 12.82
C LEU A 431 3.33 1.37 13.87
N ASP A 432 3.65 1.81 15.08
CA ASP A 432 4.24 0.95 16.11
C ASP A 432 3.22 0.08 16.83
N ASN A 433 1.97 0.57 16.91
CA ASN A 433 0.92 -0.09 17.69
C ASN A 433 -0.36 -0.30 16.87
N HIS A 434 -0.64 -1.55 16.53
CA HIS A 434 -1.81 -1.93 15.73
C HIS A 434 -2.45 -3.21 16.25
N ASN A 435 -3.76 -3.33 16.01
CA ASN A 435 -4.51 -4.55 16.18
C ASN A 435 -5.20 -4.90 14.86
N LEU A 436 -4.89 -6.05 14.30
CA LEU A 436 -5.45 -6.54 13.05
C LEU A 436 -6.14 -7.89 13.29
N MET A 437 -7.44 -7.93 13.10
CA MET A 437 -8.24 -9.16 13.11
C MET A 437 -8.60 -9.52 11.67
N VAL A 438 -8.40 -10.79 11.31
CA VAL A 438 -8.76 -11.34 10.01
C VAL A 438 -9.60 -12.60 10.21
N ALA A 439 -10.75 -12.65 9.58
CA ALA A 439 -11.60 -13.84 9.55
C ALA A 439 -11.92 -14.19 8.08
N LEU A 440 -11.47 -15.35 7.63
CA LEU A 440 -11.80 -15.91 6.33
C LEU A 440 -12.65 -17.14 6.54
N SER A 441 -13.70 -17.30 5.76
CA SER A 441 -14.64 -18.41 5.89
C SER A 441 -14.93 -19.05 4.54
N ASN A 442 -15.09 -20.38 4.57
CA ASN A 442 -15.48 -21.18 3.41
C ASN A 442 -14.58 -21.02 2.18
N ILE A 443 -13.27 -20.95 2.42
CA ILE A 443 -12.25 -20.85 1.38
C ILE A 443 -12.05 -22.23 0.74
N ASN A 444 -12.25 -22.34 -0.57
CA ASN A 444 -12.03 -23.60 -1.30
C ASN A 444 -10.53 -23.89 -1.41
N LEU A 445 -10.08 -24.95 -0.77
CA LEU A 445 -8.66 -25.33 -0.78
C LEU A 445 -8.14 -25.72 -2.15
N LYS A 446 -8.98 -26.23 -3.04
CA LYS A 446 -8.59 -26.61 -4.40
C LYS A 446 -8.00 -25.43 -5.18
N ASP A 447 -8.45 -24.21 -4.91
CA ASP A 447 -7.94 -23.00 -5.55
C ASP A 447 -6.46 -22.78 -5.22
N PHE A 448 -5.97 -23.31 -4.08
CA PHE A 448 -4.58 -23.19 -3.61
C PHE A 448 -3.68 -24.33 -4.08
N THR A 449 -4.13 -25.15 -5.04
CA THR A 449 -3.31 -26.25 -5.61
C THR A 449 -1.91 -25.79 -6.06
N PRO A 450 -1.71 -24.64 -6.77
CA PRO A 450 -0.36 -24.20 -7.17
C PRO A 450 0.59 -23.99 -5.98
N TYR A 451 0.09 -23.45 -4.87
CA TYR A 451 0.87 -23.30 -3.64
C TYR A 451 1.20 -24.66 -3.01
N CYS A 452 0.22 -25.54 -2.89
CA CYS A 452 0.42 -26.85 -2.29
C CYS A 452 1.37 -27.73 -3.12
N GLU A 453 1.26 -27.70 -4.43
CA GLU A 453 2.20 -28.39 -5.35
C GLU A 453 3.63 -27.86 -5.20
N HIS A 454 3.82 -26.54 -5.15
CA HIS A 454 5.14 -25.94 -4.98
C HIS A 454 5.80 -26.35 -3.66
N PHE A 455 5.04 -26.27 -2.55
CA PHE A 455 5.61 -26.55 -1.23
C PHE A 455 5.72 -28.04 -0.91
N THR A 456 4.83 -28.90 -1.42
CA THR A 456 4.73 -30.30 -0.99
C THR A 456 4.72 -31.33 -2.12
N ALA A 457 4.58 -30.87 -3.37
CA ALA A 457 4.33 -31.69 -4.58
C ALA A 457 3.00 -32.46 -4.56
N TYR A 458 2.03 -32.06 -3.73
CA TYR A 458 0.70 -32.68 -3.71
C TYR A 458 -0.37 -31.70 -4.22
N PRO A 459 -1.14 -32.03 -5.28
CA PRO A 459 -2.30 -31.21 -5.68
C PRO A 459 -3.45 -31.38 -4.69
N LEU A 460 -4.11 -30.26 -4.36
CA LEU A 460 -5.33 -30.24 -3.57
C LEU A 460 -6.52 -30.58 -4.47
N THR A 461 -7.34 -31.56 -4.06
CA THR A 461 -8.52 -31.99 -4.82
C THR A 461 -9.84 -31.58 -4.18
N GLY A 462 -9.82 -31.26 -2.86
CA GLY A 462 -11.01 -30.83 -2.12
C GLY A 462 -10.69 -30.24 -0.77
N GLY A 463 -11.72 -29.72 -0.12
CA GLY A 463 -11.69 -29.18 1.22
C GLY A 463 -11.97 -27.71 1.31
N ASN A 464 -12.40 -27.28 2.50
CA ASN A 464 -12.69 -25.90 2.84
C ASN A 464 -11.83 -25.46 4.03
N LEU A 465 -11.41 -24.21 4.00
CA LEU A 465 -10.65 -23.58 5.08
C LEU A 465 -11.46 -22.44 5.70
N THR A 466 -11.51 -22.42 7.02
CA THR A 466 -11.83 -21.26 7.83
C THR A 466 -10.56 -20.81 8.56
N PHE A 467 -10.24 -19.54 8.46
CA PHE A 467 -9.05 -18.94 9.07
C PHE A 467 -9.44 -17.77 9.96
N ARG A 468 -8.94 -17.75 11.18
CA ARG A 468 -9.09 -16.63 12.11
C ARG A 468 -7.72 -16.23 12.61
N SER A 469 -7.44 -14.95 12.53
CA SER A 469 -6.15 -14.39 12.92
C SER A 469 -6.37 -13.15 13.77
N GLN A 470 -5.65 -13.04 14.85
CA GLN A 470 -5.52 -11.82 15.64
C GLN A 470 -4.05 -11.47 15.76
N ASN A 471 -3.67 -10.33 15.23
CA ASN A 471 -2.31 -9.83 15.21
C ASN A 471 -2.25 -8.54 16.00
N ILE A 472 -1.47 -8.54 17.06
CA ILE A 472 -1.18 -7.35 17.86
C ILE A 472 0.26 -6.96 17.57
N ILE A 473 0.42 -5.72 17.09
CA ILE A 473 1.73 -5.09 16.93
C ILE A 473 1.88 -4.11 18.08
N ALA A 474 2.93 -4.26 18.87
CA ALA A 474 3.28 -3.36 19.95
C ALA A 474 4.77 -3.03 19.85
N ASN A 475 5.11 -1.75 19.75
CA ASN A 475 6.48 -1.28 19.56
C ASN A 475 7.18 -2.01 18.41
N ARG A 476 6.50 -2.12 17.26
CA ARG A 476 6.96 -2.79 16.04
C ARG A 476 7.23 -4.30 16.20
N PHE A 477 6.82 -4.90 17.32
CA PHE A 477 6.88 -6.34 17.51
C PHE A 477 5.51 -6.98 17.31
N LEU A 478 5.42 -7.89 16.32
CA LEU A 478 4.22 -8.66 15.99
C LEU A 478 4.07 -9.84 16.97
N ASN A 479 2.89 -9.97 17.56
CA ASN A 479 2.43 -11.16 18.26
C ASN A 479 1.07 -11.57 17.67
N GLY A 480 1.07 -12.64 16.88
CA GLY A 480 -0.10 -13.14 16.18
C GLY A 480 -0.53 -14.51 16.64
N THR A 481 -1.84 -14.69 16.81
CA THR A 481 -2.48 -15.99 17.00
C THR A 481 -3.32 -16.31 15.77
N ASN A 482 -3.08 -17.47 15.17
CA ASN A 482 -3.75 -17.89 13.94
C ASN A 482 -4.35 -19.27 14.14
N HIS A 483 -5.64 -19.40 13.84
CA HIS A 483 -6.40 -20.63 13.90
C HIS A 483 -6.85 -21.03 12.51
N LEU A 484 -6.44 -22.19 12.06
CA LEU A 484 -6.88 -22.80 10.82
C LEU A 484 -7.81 -23.96 11.16
N ASP A 485 -9.03 -23.93 10.66
CA ASP A 485 -9.99 -25.04 10.71
C ASP A 485 -10.24 -25.50 9.25
N ILE A 486 -9.71 -26.67 8.95
CA ILE A 486 -9.75 -27.23 7.60
C ILE A 486 -10.72 -28.42 7.63
N PHE A 487 -11.69 -28.41 6.76
CA PHE A 487 -12.71 -29.44 6.64
C PHE A 487 -12.56 -30.21 5.33
N GLN A 488 -12.54 -31.57 5.42
CA GLN A 488 -12.47 -32.49 4.29
C GLN A 488 -11.32 -32.18 3.30
N CYS A 489 -10.14 -31.85 3.82
CA CYS A 489 -8.98 -31.63 2.97
C CYS A 489 -8.57 -32.91 2.28
N GLU A 490 -8.51 -32.88 0.95
CA GLU A 490 -8.12 -34.00 0.13
C GLU A 490 -6.97 -33.61 -0.80
N VAL A 491 -6.00 -34.54 -0.96
CA VAL A 491 -4.86 -34.36 -1.85
C VAL A 491 -4.71 -35.60 -2.76
N ASP A 492 -4.30 -35.37 -3.98
CA ASP A 492 -4.02 -36.47 -4.94
C ASP A 492 -2.65 -37.14 -4.68
N LYS A 493 -2.20 -37.95 -5.60
CA LYS A 493 -0.87 -38.58 -5.57
C LYS A 493 0.22 -37.52 -5.69
N LYS A 494 1.33 -37.77 -4.98
CA LYS A 494 2.50 -36.90 -5.05
C LYS A 494 3.02 -36.86 -6.51
N ARG A 495 3.19 -35.67 -7.03
CA ARG A 495 3.83 -35.43 -8.33
C ARG A 495 5.33 -35.72 -8.24
N LYS A 496 5.81 -36.62 -9.11
CA LYS A 496 7.21 -37.06 -9.14
C LYS A 496 8.11 -36.10 -9.94
N ASP A 497 7.51 -35.28 -10.76
CA ASP A 497 8.13 -34.27 -11.65
C ASP A 497 8.40 -32.93 -10.96
N LEU A 498 7.93 -32.77 -9.72
CA LEU A 498 8.15 -31.56 -8.92
C LEU A 498 9.15 -31.81 -7.78
N GLU A 499 10.01 -30.81 -7.55
CA GLU A 499 10.90 -30.76 -6.38
C GLU A 499 10.32 -29.82 -5.34
N PRO A 500 9.64 -30.35 -4.27
CA PRO A 500 8.97 -29.52 -3.29
C PRO A 500 9.95 -28.91 -2.29
N GLU A 501 9.61 -27.72 -1.77
CA GLU A 501 10.36 -27.08 -0.70
C GLU A 501 10.37 -27.92 0.59
N PHE A 502 9.22 -28.59 0.91
CA PHE A 502 9.09 -29.49 2.05
C PHE A 502 8.94 -30.96 1.59
N LYS A 503 9.92 -31.79 1.95
CA LYS A 503 9.90 -33.24 1.65
C LYS A 503 9.09 -34.00 2.71
N ILE A 504 7.78 -33.71 2.84
CA ILE A 504 6.89 -34.34 3.82
C ILE A 504 5.87 -35.25 3.13
N PRO A 505 5.50 -36.39 3.72
CA PRO A 505 4.39 -37.23 3.26
C PRO A 505 3.05 -36.62 3.68
N LEU A 506 2.57 -35.62 2.95
CA LEU A 506 1.40 -34.82 3.30
C LEU A 506 0.14 -35.66 3.53
N LYS A 507 -0.07 -36.76 2.77
CA LYS A 507 -1.21 -37.67 2.98
C LYS A 507 -1.20 -38.27 4.38
N LEU A 508 -0.03 -38.72 4.87
CA LEU A 508 0.11 -39.25 6.21
C LEU A 508 -0.12 -38.16 7.25
N GLY A 509 0.47 -36.98 7.06
CA GLY A 509 0.27 -35.84 7.95
C GLY A 509 -1.22 -35.45 8.09
N LEU A 510 -1.93 -35.35 6.97
CA LEU A 510 -3.36 -35.06 6.97
C LEU A 510 -4.18 -36.17 7.62
N TYR A 511 -3.83 -37.44 7.39
CA TYR A 511 -4.49 -38.57 8.02
C TYR A 511 -4.37 -38.52 9.55
N ILE A 512 -3.19 -38.21 10.06
CA ILE A 512 -2.94 -38.09 11.51
C ILE A 512 -3.71 -36.88 12.08
N LEU A 513 -3.71 -35.74 11.38
CA LEU A 513 -4.34 -34.50 11.81
C LEU A 513 -5.89 -34.54 11.77
N LYS A 514 -6.49 -35.28 10.83
CA LYS A 514 -7.96 -35.35 10.70
C LYS A 514 -8.61 -36.00 11.90
N ASP A 515 -9.64 -35.36 12.45
CA ASP A 515 -10.55 -36.01 13.40
C ASP A 515 -11.54 -36.95 12.67
N ARG A 516 -12.44 -37.63 13.42
CA ARG A 516 -13.46 -38.53 12.87
C ARG A 516 -14.45 -37.85 11.91
N LYS A 517 -14.59 -36.52 11.97
CA LYS A 517 -15.46 -35.73 11.11
C LYS A 517 -14.72 -35.14 9.91
N GLY A 518 -13.42 -35.42 9.76
CA GLY A 518 -12.57 -34.89 8.68
C GLY A 518 -12.05 -33.49 8.92
N HIS A 519 -12.12 -32.96 10.15
CA HIS A 519 -11.55 -31.66 10.51
C HIS A 519 -10.06 -31.78 10.85
N VAL A 520 -9.29 -30.78 10.42
CA VAL A 520 -7.91 -30.53 10.80
C VAL A 520 -7.85 -29.14 11.45
N LYS A 521 -7.51 -29.08 12.72
CA LYS A 521 -7.35 -27.81 13.46
C LYS A 521 -5.88 -27.57 13.72
N ILE A 522 -5.41 -26.39 13.32
CA ILE A 522 -4.00 -26.00 13.46
C ILE A 522 -3.94 -24.61 14.08
N ASP A 523 -3.21 -24.50 15.18
CA ASP A 523 -2.88 -23.22 15.81
C ASP A 523 -1.46 -22.84 15.43
N LEU A 524 -1.31 -21.65 14.82
CA LEU A 524 -0.04 -21.12 14.35
C LEU A 524 0.27 -19.78 15.04
N PRO A 525 1.03 -19.79 16.13
CA PRO A 525 1.53 -18.55 16.69
C PRO A 525 2.60 -17.96 15.76
N VAL A 526 2.47 -16.66 15.44
CA VAL A 526 3.42 -15.92 14.63
C VAL A 526 3.98 -14.78 15.46
N LYS A 527 5.30 -14.70 15.59
CA LYS A 527 5.98 -13.64 16.33
C LYS A 527 7.18 -13.15 15.54
N GLY A 528 7.44 -11.85 15.59
CA GLY A 528 8.60 -11.29 14.92
C GLY A 528 8.73 -9.78 15.08
N ASN A 529 9.96 -9.28 14.92
CA ASN A 529 10.24 -7.85 14.85
C ASN A 529 10.06 -7.37 13.40
N LEU A 530 9.23 -6.35 13.18
CA LEU A 530 8.94 -5.79 11.87
C LEU A 530 10.15 -5.05 11.26
N ASP A 531 11.10 -4.60 12.11
CA ASP A 531 12.31 -3.92 11.66
C ASP A 531 13.40 -4.89 11.16
N SER A 532 13.19 -6.19 11.34
CA SER A 532 14.16 -7.19 10.84
C SER A 532 14.18 -7.21 9.31
N PRO A 533 15.33 -7.07 8.65
CA PRO A 533 15.44 -7.14 7.19
C PRO A 533 14.91 -8.44 6.58
N GLU A 534 14.90 -9.51 7.37
CA GLU A 534 14.42 -10.83 6.97
C GLU A 534 12.93 -11.03 7.27
N PHE A 535 12.25 -10.04 7.88
CA PHE A 535 10.84 -10.18 8.24
C PHE A 535 9.99 -10.37 6.98
N SER A 536 9.35 -11.54 6.88
CA SER A 536 8.37 -11.85 5.86
C SER A 536 7.27 -12.68 6.49
N TYR A 537 6.08 -12.10 6.64
CA TYR A 537 4.92 -12.80 7.20
C TYR A 537 4.64 -14.12 6.47
N ARG A 538 4.67 -14.11 5.13
CA ARG A 538 4.51 -15.31 4.29
C ARG A 538 5.53 -16.40 4.65
N LYS A 539 6.83 -16.06 4.72
CA LYS A 539 7.88 -17.03 5.07
C LYS A 539 7.70 -17.60 6.47
N ILE A 540 7.34 -16.74 7.43
CA ILE A 540 7.12 -17.16 8.83
C ILE A 540 5.94 -18.12 8.92
N VAL A 541 4.80 -17.81 8.30
CA VAL A 541 3.61 -18.65 8.28
C VAL A 541 3.88 -19.99 7.59
N MET A 542 4.52 -19.98 6.43
CA MET A 542 4.83 -21.21 5.69
C MET A 542 5.83 -22.09 6.43
N LYS A 543 6.84 -21.51 7.07
CA LYS A 543 7.80 -22.24 7.91
C LYS A 543 7.12 -22.84 9.14
N ALA A 544 6.23 -22.07 9.80
CA ALA A 544 5.47 -22.57 10.96
C ALA A 544 4.56 -23.74 10.56
N LEU A 545 3.83 -23.63 9.44
CA LEU A 545 2.98 -24.71 8.91
C LEU A 545 3.82 -25.96 8.55
N GLY A 546 4.94 -25.77 7.85
CA GLY A 546 5.87 -26.85 7.50
C GLY A 546 6.40 -27.58 8.75
N ASN A 547 6.76 -26.83 9.80
CA ASN A 547 7.22 -27.40 11.07
C ASN A 547 6.12 -28.20 11.76
N VAL A 548 4.86 -27.73 11.76
CA VAL A 548 3.72 -28.46 12.32
C VAL A 548 3.55 -29.79 11.58
N LEU A 549 3.51 -29.75 10.24
CA LEU A 549 3.36 -30.95 9.42
C LEU A 549 4.53 -31.93 9.60
N LEU A 550 5.76 -31.42 9.69
CA LEU A 550 6.93 -32.25 9.95
C LEU A 550 6.86 -32.91 11.33
N LYS A 551 6.50 -32.17 12.36
CA LYS A 551 6.36 -32.70 13.74
C LYS A 551 5.29 -33.78 13.82
N VAL A 552 4.16 -33.59 13.15
CA VAL A 552 3.08 -34.58 13.08
C VAL A 552 3.57 -35.91 12.49
N VAL A 553 4.41 -35.86 11.46
CA VAL A 553 4.92 -37.05 10.77
C VAL A 553 6.06 -37.72 11.57
N THR A 554 6.92 -36.93 12.20
CA THR A 554 8.10 -37.45 12.92
C THR A 554 7.82 -37.93 14.35
N ALA A 555 6.80 -37.36 14.99
CA ALA A 555 6.38 -37.71 16.34
C ALA A 555 4.84 -37.77 16.47
N PRO A 556 4.18 -38.73 15.75
CA PRO A 556 2.73 -38.76 15.64
C PRO A 556 2.01 -38.95 16.96
N PHE A 557 2.53 -39.79 17.85
CA PHE A 557 1.91 -40.04 19.14
C PHE A 557 1.97 -38.84 20.09
N SER A 558 3.11 -38.18 20.15
CA SER A 558 3.28 -36.96 20.95
C SER A 558 2.32 -35.85 20.45
N PHE A 559 2.10 -35.76 19.16
CA PHE A 559 1.15 -34.78 18.59
C PHE A 559 -0.31 -35.13 18.94
N LEU A 560 -0.71 -36.40 18.80
CA LEU A 560 -2.08 -36.88 19.10
C LEU A 560 -2.47 -36.74 20.56
N THR A 561 -1.49 -36.72 21.50
CA THR A 561 -1.71 -36.52 22.93
C THR A 561 -1.60 -35.07 23.40
N GLY A 562 -1.47 -34.10 22.47
CA GLY A 562 -1.35 -32.67 22.82
C GLY A 562 0.01 -32.30 23.42
N GLY A 563 1.05 -33.12 23.23
CA GLY A 563 2.43 -32.84 23.66
C GLY A 563 2.78 -33.12 25.10
N GLY A 564 1.81 -33.66 25.87
CA GLY A 564 2.00 -33.97 27.32
C GLY A 564 2.57 -35.35 27.62
N ASP A 565 2.28 -36.34 26.78
CA ASP A 565 2.65 -37.73 27.03
C ASP A 565 3.57 -38.27 25.93
N ASN A 566 4.67 -38.86 26.33
CA ASN A 566 5.53 -39.58 25.39
C ASN A 566 5.03 -41.02 25.22
N LEU A 567 4.23 -41.28 24.16
CA LEU A 567 3.74 -42.61 23.84
C LEU A 567 4.65 -43.39 22.89
N ASP A 568 5.81 -42.85 22.53
CA ASP A 568 6.74 -43.47 21.56
C ASP A 568 7.40 -44.72 22.16
N HIS A 569 7.43 -44.85 23.48
CA HIS A 569 7.97 -46.03 24.17
C HIS A 569 7.33 -46.24 25.55
N ILE A 570 7.16 -47.49 25.91
CA ILE A 570 6.76 -47.90 27.24
C ILE A 570 7.98 -48.50 27.92
N ALA A 571 8.46 -47.84 28.97
CA ALA A 571 9.56 -48.36 29.73
C ALA A 571 9.10 -49.55 30.57
N VAL A 572 9.66 -50.74 30.33
CA VAL A 572 9.37 -51.97 31.04
C VAL A 572 10.63 -52.39 31.78
N ASP A 573 10.52 -52.73 33.06
CA ASP A 573 11.67 -53.29 33.80
C ASP A 573 12.01 -54.68 33.24
N PRO A 574 13.28 -55.01 33.01
CA PRO A 574 13.69 -56.29 32.43
C PRO A 574 13.18 -57.53 33.24
N LEU A 575 12.85 -57.35 34.48
CA LEU A 575 12.34 -58.42 35.36
C LEU A 575 10.84 -58.35 35.61
N GLN A 576 10.15 -57.46 34.95
CA GLN A 576 8.71 -57.27 35.09
C GLN A 576 7.95 -58.33 34.26
N PHE A 577 7.03 -59.07 34.90
CA PHE A 577 6.22 -60.12 34.25
C PHE A 577 4.82 -59.65 33.84
N SER A 578 4.31 -58.60 34.47
CA SER A 578 3.01 -57.98 34.15
C SER A 578 3.17 -56.46 34.07
N LEU A 579 2.38 -55.82 33.23
CA LEU A 579 2.37 -54.38 33.16
C LEU A 579 1.77 -53.76 34.41
N ASN A 580 2.27 -52.61 34.80
CA ASN A 580 1.70 -51.84 35.93
C ASN A 580 0.57 -50.92 35.41
N THR A 581 -0.16 -50.30 36.36
CA THR A 581 -1.29 -49.42 36.07
C THR A 581 -0.93 -48.27 35.11
N ASP A 582 0.24 -47.63 35.26
CA ASP A 582 0.68 -46.51 34.43
C ASP A 582 1.00 -46.97 33.00
N GLN A 583 1.56 -48.19 32.85
CA GLN A 583 1.84 -48.78 31.53
C GLN A 583 0.55 -49.20 30.83
N TYR A 584 -0.46 -49.71 31.55
CA TYR A 584 -1.80 -49.98 31.03
C TYR A 584 -2.46 -48.68 30.61
N ALA A 585 -2.44 -47.62 31.45
CA ALA A 585 -2.99 -46.32 31.06
C ALA A 585 -2.35 -45.73 29.79
N THR A 586 -1.05 -46.01 29.59
CA THR A 586 -0.36 -45.62 28.35
C THR A 586 -0.87 -46.41 27.14
N LEU A 587 -1.07 -47.75 27.31
CA LEU A 587 -1.63 -48.61 26.26
C LEU A 587 -3.09 -48.25 25.93
N ASP A 588 -3.88 -47.90 26.94
CA ASP A 588 -5.26 -47.46 26.75
C ASP A 588 -5.32 -46.19 25.90
N LYS A 589 -4.43 -45.22 26.11
CA LYS A 589 -4.30 -44.03 25.24
C LYS A 589 -3.94 -44.42 23.82
N VAL A 590 -3.03 -45.36 23.61
CA VAL A 590 -2.68 -45.88 22.29
C VAL A 590 -3.89 -46.57 21.64
N ALA A 591 -4.65 -47.37 22.42
CA ALA A 591 -5.87 -48.02 21.93
C ALA A 591 -6.96 -47.03 21.56
N ASP A 592 -7.11 -45.93 22.28
CA ASP A 592 -8.03 -44.85 21.96
C ASP A 592 -7.65 -44.17 20.63
N ILE A 593 -6.35 -43.92 20.41
CA ILE A 593 -5.84 -43.40 19.16
C ILE A 593 -6.15 -44.36 17.99
N LEU A 594 -5.95 -45.68 18.18
CA LEU A 594 -6.27 -46.70 17.15
C LEU A 594 -7.77 -46.78 16.87
N ARG A 595 -8.62 -46.62 17.87
CA ARG A 595 -10.06 -46.51 17.70
C ARG A 595 -10.47 -45.27 16.89
N ASP A 596 -9.77 -44.18 17.11
CA ASP A 596 -10.00 -42.93 16.36
C ASP A 596 -9.42 -42.97 14.93
N LYS A 597 -8.42 -43.82 14.71
CA LYS A 597 -7.70 -43.99 13.45
C LYS A 597 -7.70 -45.46 12.99
N PRO A 598 -8.84 -46.03 12.55
CA PRO A 598 -9.00 -47.46 12.31
C PRO A 598 -8.06 -48.03 11.23
N ASP A 599 -7.60 -47.20 10.28
CA ASP A 599 -6.65 -47.63 9.25
C ASP A 599 -5.18 -47.55 9.69
N MET A 600 -4.92 -47.10 10.93
CA MET A 600 -3.58 -46.94 11.46
C MET A 600 -3.06 -48.29 11.98
N GLN A 601 -1.87 -48.69 11.52
CA GLN A 601 -1.16 -49.88 12.04
C GLN A 601 0.04 -49.42 12.84
N ILE A 602 0.19 -50.04 14.03
CA ILE A 602 1.32 -49.76 14.92
C ILE A 602 2.22 -50.99 14.96
N GLY A 603 3.48 -50.81 14.62
CA GLY A 603 4.51 -51.82 14.81
C GLY A 603 5.11 -51.70 16.22
N LEU A 604 5.00 -52.72 17.04
CA LEU A 604 5.65 -52.78 18.32
C LEU A 604 7.03 -53.44 18.18
N THR A 605 8.08 -52.71 18.57
CA THR A 605 9.44 -53.25 18.57
C THR A 605 9.99 -53.25 19.97
N GLN A 606 10.33 -54.46 20.45
CA GLN A 606 10.99 -54.60 21.73
C GLN A 606 12.46 -54.21 21.65
N ARG A 607 12.91 -53.32 22.51
CA ARG A 607 14.33 -52.96 22.65
C ARG A 607 14.79 -53.31 24.07
N ILE A 608 15.79 -54.16 24.18
CA ILE A 608 16.35 -54.57 25.48
C ILE A 608 17.73 -53.92 25.65
N ASN A 609 17.87 -53.15 26.73
CA ASN A 609 19.18 -52.70 27.16
C ASN A 609 19.87 -53.84 27.92
N ARG A 610 20.71 -54.61 27.21
CA ARG A 610 21.40 -55.78 27.74
C ARG A 610 22.17 -55.49 29.05
N SER A 611 22.91 -54.37 29.10
CA SER A 611 23.68 -54.00 30.27
C SER A 611 22.78 -53.76 31.49
N LYS A 612 21.64 -53.06 31.31
CA LYS A 612 20.66 -52.80 32.35
C LYS A 612 19.97 -54.10 32.81
N ALA A 613 19.64 -54.98 31.86
CA ALA A 613 19.01 -56.27 32.17
C ALA A 613 19.95 -57.16 32.95
N ILE A 614 21.22 -57.28 32.55
CA ILE A 614 22.23 -58.03 33.30
C ILE A 614 22.40 -57.46 34.70
N GLY A 615 22.48 -56.13 34.85
CA GLY A 615 22.59 -55.51 36.14
C GLY A 615 21.41 -55.86 37.08
N ARG A 616 20.18 -55.79 36.57
CA ARG A 616 18.96 -56.12 37.35
C ARG A 616 18.88 -57.60 37.70
N LEU A 617 19.26 -58.49 36.78
CA LEU A 617 19.35 -59.94 37.06
C LEU A 617 20.41 -60.25 38.07
N ALA A 618 21.59 -59.63 38.03
CA ALA A 618 22.65 -59.77 39.01
C ALA A 618 22.22 -59.28 40.38
N GLU A 619 21.50 -58.15 40.50
CA GLU A 619 20.92 -57.62 41.71
C GLU A 619 19.89 -58.59 42.32
N LEU A 620 19.00 -59.16 41.48
CA LEU A 620 18.03 -60.14 41.88
C LEU A 620 18.71 -61.42 42.42
N ASN A 621 19.72 -61.92 41.70
CA ASN A 621 20.48 -63.10 42.07
C ASN A 621 21.16 -62.89 43.44
N LEU A 622 21.73 -61.69 43.67
CA LEU A 622 22.33 -61.36 44.99
C LEU A 622 21.28 -61.35 46.07
N LYS A 623 20.11 -60.73 45.85
CA LYS A 623 19.02 -60.73 46.86
C LYS A 623 18.46 -62.12 47.10
N MET A 624 18.28 -62.92 46.03
CA MET A 624 17.87 -64.32 46.19
C MET A 624 18.88 -65.13 46.97
N ALA A 625 20.17 -65.02 46.74
CA ALA A 625 21.20 -65.71 47.46
C ALA A 625 21.26 -65.29 48.96
N CYS A 626 21.10 -64.00 49.25
CA CYS A 626 20.98 -63.46 50.56
C CYS A 626 19.78 -64.05 51.29
N TYR A 627 18.60 -64.03 50.69
CA TYR A 627 17.37 -64.61 51.29
C TYR A 627 17.48 -66.09 51.48
N ASN A 628 18.02 -66.85 50.51
CA ASN A 628 18.27 -68.27 50.64
C ASN A 628 19.21 -68.61 51.80
N SER A 629 20.15 -67.78 52.13
CA SER A 629 21.07 -67.97 53.30
C SER A 629 20.36 -67.86 54.63
N THR A 630 19.13 -67.32 54.66
CA THR A 630 18.32 -67.20 55.94
C THR A 630 17.26 -68.28 56.06
N LEU A 631 17.09 -69.14 55.03
CA LEU A 631 16.10 -70.18 55.01
C LEU A 631 16.64 -71.46 55.79
N PRO A 632 15.77 -72.19 56.47
CA PRO A 632 16.12 -73.49 57.04
C PRO A 632 16.55 -74.51 56.00
N ALA A 633 17.46 -75.42 56.36
CA ALA A 633 17.99 -76.41 55.40
C ALA A 633 16.87 -77.32 54.89
N GLY A 634 16.63 -77.29 53.54
CA GLY A 634 15.63 -78.07 52.80
C GLY A 634 14.38 -77.33 52.36
N GLU A 635 14.15 -76.10 52.78
CA GLU A 635 13.04 -75.30 52.29
C GLU A 635 13.33 -74.77 50.90
N ARG A 636 12.27 -74.70 50.02
CA ARG A 636 12.32 -74.12 48.67
C ARG A 636 11.57 -72.77 48.63
N LEU A 637 12.07 -71.84 47.81
CA LEU A 637 11.45 -70.55 47.58
C LEU A 637 10.01 -70.67 47.08
N SER A 638 9.09 -70.00 47.74
CA SER A 638 7.70 -69.88 47.31
C SER A 638 7.50 -68.64 46.48
N MET A 639 6.35 -68.48 45.81
CA MET A 639 6.00 -67.28 45.12
C MET A 639 5.94 -66.04 46.04
N ILE A 640 5.51 -66.19 47.24
CA ILE A 640 5.46 -65.13 48.28
C ILE A 640 6.87 -64.65 48.63
N ASP A 641 7.81 -65.57 48.70
CA ASP A 641 9.22 -65.24 48.96
C ASP A 641 9.84 -64.46 47.82
N PHE A 642 9.46 -64.80 46.62
CA PHE A 642 9.92 -64.04 45.41
C PHE A 642 9.48 -62.57 45.41
N GLU A 643 8.24 -62.30 45.79
CA GLU A 643 7.74 -60.92 45.96
C GLU A 643 8.49 -60.16 47.07
N ARG A 644 8.76 -60.82 48.20
CA ARG A 644 9.57 -60.27 49.31
C ARG A 644 11.01 -59.99 48.89
N ILE A 645 11.63 -60.85 48.13
CA ILE A 645 12.97 -60.68 47.58
C ILE A 645 13.01 -59.48 46.61
N GLN A 646 12.04 -59.33 45.71
CA GLN A 646 11.94 -58.22 44.86
C GLN A 646 11.77 -56.89 45.62
N ALA A 647 10.93 -56.85 46.63
CA ALA A 647 10.66 -55.68 47.45
C ALA A 647 11.86 -55.30 48.36
N THR A 648 12.80 -56.21 48.65
CA THR A 648 13.99 -55.91 49.44
C THR A 648 14.88 -54.87 48.71
N LYS A 649 15.27 -53.81 49.41
CA LYS A 649 16.18 -52.83 48.87
C LYS A 649 17.59 -53.39 48.73
N LEU A 650 18.22 -53.21 47.52
CA LEU A 650 19.60 -53.65 47.32
C LEU A 650 20.59 -53.06 48.37
N LYS A 651 20.33 -51.82 48.80
CA LYS A 651 21.15 -51.12 49.81
C LYS A 651 20.78 -51.39 51.23
N SER A 652 19.98 -52.44 51.55
CA SER A 652 19.75 -52.82 52.89
C SER A 652 21.04 -53.35 53.53
N ASP A 653 21.24 -53.12 54.83
CA ASP A 653 22.45 -53.51 55.54
C ASP A 653 22.67 -55.02 55.49
N GLU A 654 21.61 -55.79 55.42
CA GLU A 654 21.64 -57.24 55.34
C GLU A 654 22.21 -57.72 54.02
N VAL A 655 21.63 -57.21 52.86
CA VAL A 655 22.10 -57.58 51.54
C VAL A 655 23.53 -57.09 51.31
N MET A 656 23.86 -55.88 51.79
CA MET A 656 25.22 -55.32 51.62
C MET A 656 26.26 -56.09 52.43
N ARG A 657 25.99 -56.47 53.70
CA ARG A 657 26.90 -57.34 54.54
C ARG A 657 27.07 -58.71 53.90
N PHE A 658 26.00 -59.33 53.42
CA PHE A 658 26.05 -60.60 52.70
C PHE A 658 26.91 -60.49 51.42
N ALA A 659 26.74 -59.43 50.62
CA ALA A 659 27.58 -59.23 49.47
C ALA A 659 29.07 -59.02 49.79
N ASP A 660 29.37 -58.28 50.87
CA ASP A 660 30.74 -58.09 51.35
C ASP A 660 31.39 -59.36 51.83
N SER A 661 30.65 -60.19 52.50
CA SER A 661 31.15 -61.52 52.96
C SER A 661 31.47 -62.43 51.77
N LEU A 662 30.64 -62.47 50.74
CA LEU A 662 30.90 -63.22 49.51
C LEU A 662 32.08 -62.66 48.69
N LEU A 663 32.26 -61.33 48.60
CA LEU A 663 33.41 -60.73 47.95
C LEU A 663 34.71 -61.04 48.72
N ALA A 664 34.68 -60.96 50.02
CA ALA A 664 35.81 -61.32 50.86
C ALA A 664 36.24 -62.80 50.71
N LEU A 665 35.28 -63.73 50.61
CA LEU A 665 35.56 -65.12 50.25
C LEU A 665 36.20 -65.32 48.87
N ARG A 666 35.98 -64.38 47.92
CA ARG A 666 36.65 -64.35 46.61
C ARG A 666 37.93 -63.54 46.60
N GLY A 667 38.36 -63.03 47.75
CA GLY A 667 39.58 -62.20 47.82
C GLY A 667 39.42 -60.76 47.18
N ILE A 668 38.19 -60.27 47.03
CA ILE A 668 37.87 -58.99 46.46
C ILE A 668 37.51 -57.98 47.55
N ASP A 669 38.16 -56.85 47.58
CA ASP A 669 37.81 -55.73 48.46
C ASP A 669 36.52 -55.02 47.94
N GLY A 670 35.42 -55.27 48.65
CA GLY A 670 34.12 -54.69 48.34
C GLY A 670 33.90 -53.27 48.87
N SER A 671 34.80 -52.72 49.70
CA SER A 671 34.58 -51.47 50.43
C SER A 671 34.35 -50.24 49.50
N LYS A 672 34.91 -50.24 48.34
CA LYS A 672 34.79 -49.15 47.32
C LYS A 672 33.74 -49.42 46.25
N LEU A 673 33.04 -50.55 46.29
CA LEU A 673 32.07 -50.90 45.23
C LEU A 673 30.64 -50.53 45.70
N SER A 674 29.92 -49.91 44.75
CA SER A 674 28.47 -49.68 44.92
C SER A 674 27.72 -50.99 44.93
N GLY A 675 26.53 -51.04 45.55
CA GLY A 675 25.72 -52.29 45.69
C GLY A 675 25.48 -52.98 44.33
N SER A 676 25.16 -52.18 43.24
CA SER A 676 24.99 -52.73 41.89
C SER A 676 26.31 -53.28 41.32
N ARG A 677 27.44 -52.70 41.63
CA ARG A 677 28.75 -53.23 41.23
C ARG A 677 29.11 -54.48 41.96
N LYS A 678 28.82 -54.59 43.26
CA LYS A 678 28.98 -55.81 44.04
C LYS A 678 28.15 -56.95 43.43
N ALA A 679 26.86 -56.67 43.08
CA ALA A 679 25.99 -57.66 42.50
C ALA A 679 26.53 -58.13 41.12
N LEU A 680 26.99 -57.19 40.24
CA LEU A 680 27.60 -57.56 38.99
C LEU A 680 28.90 -58.34 39.09
N THR A 681 29.73 -58.03 40.08
CA THR A 681 30.98 -58.75 40.30
C THR A 681 30.70 -60.19 40.78
N LEU A 682 29.66 -60.38 41.59
CA LEU A 682 29.30 -61.68 42.16
C LEU A 682 28.50 -62.56 41.19
N TYR A 683 27.58 -61.99 40.47
CA TYR A 683 26.56 -62.71 39.71
C TYR A 683 26.42 -62.23 38.25
N GLY A 684 27.35 -61.45 37.73
CA GLY A 684 27.26 -60.92 36.37
C GLY A 684 27.24 -61.98 35.28
N ASP A 685 28.15 -62.97 35.38
CA ASP A 685 28.21 -64.08 34.40
C ASP A 685 26.96 -64.96 34.43
N GLN A 686 26.43 -65.26 35.64
CA GLN A 686 25.17 -65.96 35.79
C GLN A 686 23.98 -65.19 35.22
N ALA A 687 23.96 -63.86 35.38
CA ALA A 687 22.94 -63.00 34.84
C ALA A 687 23.01 -62.92 33.30
N VAL A 688 24.18 -62.94 32.68
CA VAL A 688 24.35 -63.03 31.25
C VAL A 688 23.73 -64.33 30.70
N GLY A 689 24.08 -65.50 31.27
CA GLY A 689 23.52 -66.74 30.86
C GLY A 689 22.00 -66.87 31.06
N GLN A 690 21.47 -66.23 32.10
CA GLN A 690 20.02 -66.18 32.34
C GLN A 690 19.33 -65.31 31.30
N LEU A 691 19.91 -64.13 30.96
CA LEU A 691 19.37 -63.22 29.96
C LEU A 691 19.31 -63.87 28.61
N GLU A 692 20.35 -64.60 28.19
CA GLU A 692 20.37 -65.31 26.90
C GLU A 692 19.27 -66.38 26.85
N LYS A 693 19.05 -67.12 27.89
CA LYS A 693 17.94 -68.09 27.98
C LYS A 693 16.56 -67.45 27.90
N ILE A 694 16.39 -66.23 28.48
CA ILE A 694 15.15 -65.48 28.43
C ILE A 694 14.90 -64.99 26.98
N LEU A 695 15.94 -64.46 26.31
CA LEU A 695 15.85 -63.97 24.96
C LEU A 695 15.50 -65.08 23.95
N VAL A 696 16.19 -66.23 24.05
CA VAL A 696 15.89 -67.38 23.15
C VAL A 696 14.45 -67.88 23.34
N ARG A 697 13.88 -67.86 24.56
CA ARG A 697 12.49 -68.22 24.79
C ARG A 697 11.47 -67.21 24.31
N ARG A 698 11.85 -65.97 24.04
CA ARG A 698 10.97 -64.91 23.53
C ARG A 698 10.98 -64.79 21.99
N ASP A 699 12.04 -65.28 21.34
CA ASP A 699 12.14 -65.33 19.86
C ASP A 699 11.55 -66.60 19.25
N SER A 700 11.21 -67.63 20.10
CA SER A 700 10.48 -68.84 19.73
C SER A 700 8.98 -68.69 20.07
#